data_2cc3f4a47d247c92d86ac0736083b426
#
_entry.id   2cc3f4a47d247c92d86ac0736083b426
#
_cell.length_a   1.000
_cell.length_b   1.000
_cell.length_c   1.000
_cell.angle_alpha   90.00
_cell.angle_beta   90.00
_cell.angle_gamma   90.00
#
_symmetry.space_group_name_H-M   'P 1'
#
loop_
_entity.id
_entity.type
_entity.pdbx_description
1 polymer ?
#
loop_
_entity_poly.entity_id
_entity_poly.type
_entity_poly.pdbx_seq_one_letter_code
_entity_poly.pdbx_strand_id
1 'polypeptide(L)'
;NALYDIHRSVQLYINGDVSSFEILRNVIDGGLGNWSTVLIDALMNFRYHSNPTFRTRLIDTIAPILSGDLFIELLEDSYQNHLQHNPGKGFSFKIKRISDEHFQCLIKYLRNSENEVNNSGSINDDFIKTLLLLVADFGILHPTRFTWARSELISWQLNKAPKPIHSTAQKAYYSLVKGFRSWIGHSPGIGVDRETGEEYHWKDVINFDQSIRQKHRDIILKAVQETSLIKESLFLFSNNYLVDLNEIPKNGIWITFLGSQNNKNVFRLIVQTRNFGNHNLVINLNEGFERDFIEDETKWLIKMGAGFMGKALSENFGGYWPEHNLYTEEYIQGETLDDYLNRNKEDIEDKARVDRWQMRWLHFIWSGVQAYQEFWERTNLRLSIQPPSPKNLIIPQHDYKDGSRLISISSRKPVKSLAEHFLLLYTEYIVSTEKKYPGLNHMSDWEVIFTATIQALKVKKGKKVLENLKDEIESSNIAKECELIGLTKDRINQFLDEILNLGVLTKPVVFASLRYERWLDLNPDATLKAKSSILQDLYKDYDLNSLLDEYPETRVRFFMMTCFKECSAELYNEFKTLIKDLRRKDISPWNLQERMSDIQLKIHLNEEEKFFFARMLFPNVDSADYIELVTTTHGREARLNLVTQTECKDGKIYRIRPPFLPKEIARFHNILTEFSLSVIFSSSHQFLLTFNNRNRLTGGLYWKKLENNRVHLEWVVIRKKYQKIELSKRLMSDFFDRMNHDGIGIITVGFYAQKFFAKHGFKIEKQHGGMVKRLQTMG
;
A
#
# COMPACT_ATOMS: atom_id res chain seq x y z
N ASN A 1 11.59 -43.81 -16.70
CA ASN A 1 11.04 -44.68 -15.64
C ASN A 1 10.28 -43.89 -14.56
N ALA A 2 10.75 -42.74 -14.10
CA ALA A 2 10.03 -41.94 -13.07
C ALA A 2 8.61 -41.56 -13.49
N LEU A 3 8.36 -41.20 -14.72
CA LEU A 3 7.02 -40.95 -15.28
C LEU A 3 6.09 -42.18 -15.18
N TYR A 4 6.62 -43.35 -15.50
CA TYR A 4 5.86 -44.57 -15.43
C TYR A 4 5.52 -44.94 -13.98
N ASP A 5 6.44 -44.72 -13.07
CA ASP A 5 6.26 -44.99 -11.63
C ASP A 5 5.25 -44.01 -11.02
N ILE A 6 5.28 -42.73 -11.42
CA ILE A 6 4.29 -41.75 -11.02
C ILE A 6 2.91 -42.11 -11.54
N HIS A 7 2.79 -42.44 -12.84
CA HIS A 7 1.52 -42.82 -13.47
C HIS A 7 0.94 -44.10 -12.82
N ARG A 8 1.79 -45.08 -12.54
CA ARG A 8 1.41 -46.30 -11.86
C ARG A 8 0.97 -46.05 -10.43
N SER A 9 1.68 -45.19 -9.68
CA SER A 9 1.34 -44.82 -8.31
C SER A 9 0.02 -44.04 -8.25
N VAL A 10 -0.24 -43.15 -9.21
CA VAL A 10 -1.54 -42.45 -9.35
C VAL A 10 -2.65 -43.50 -9.61
N GLN A 11 -2.46 -44.43 -10.53
CA GLN A 11 -3.44 -45.46 -10.83
C GLN A 11 -3.71 -46.41 -9.64
N LEU A 12 -2.68 -46.84 -8.93
CA LEU A 12 -2.81 -47.67 -7.72
C LEU A 12 -3.54 -46.90 -6.62
N TYR A 13 -3.22 -45.64 -6.43
CA TYR A 13 -3.91 -44.76 -5.48
C TYR A 13 -5.40 -44.61 -5.81
N ILE A 14 -5.73 -44.41 -7.11
CA ILE A 14 -7.11 -44.36 -7.60
C ILE A 14 -7.86 -45.64 -7.28
N ASN A 15 -7.20 -46.76 -7.39
CA ASN A 15 -7.76 -48.10 -7.08
C ASN A 15 -7.81 -48.43 -5.57
N GLY A 16 -7.43 -47.48 -4.71
CA GLY A 16 -7.58 -47.60 -3.25
C GLY A 16 -6.38 -48.09 -2.49
N ASP A 17 -5.23 -48.23 -3.16
CA ASP A 17 -3.97 -48.62 -2.50
C ASP A 17 -3.38 -47.43 -1.71
N VAL A 18 -3.49 -47.50 -0.39
CA VAL A 18 -3.05 -46.46 0.54
C VAL A 18 -1.50 -46.35 0.56
N SER A 19 -0.77 -47.44 0.25
CA SER A 19 0.69 -47.41 0.26
C SER A 19 1.26 -46.57 -0.89
N SER A 20 0.56 -46.50 -2.00
CA SER A 20 0.91 -45.65 -3.15
C SER A 20 0.81 -44.19 -2.84
N PHE A 21 0.06 -43.79 -1.83
CA PHE A 21 -0.05 -42.41 -1.36
C PHE A 21 1.26 -41.92 -0.73
N GLU A 22 1.94 -42.74 0.06
CA GLU A 22 3.22 -42.33 0.64
C GLU A 22 4.31 -42.18 -0.44
N ILE A 23 4.26 -42.99 -1.48
CA ILE A 23 5.16 -42.82 -2.64
C ILE A 23 4.89 -41.52 -3.35
N LEU A 24 3.62 -41.18 -3.63
CA LEU A 24 3.23 -39.93 -4.23
C LEU A 24 3.63 -38.74 -3.36
N ARG A 25 3.43 -38.83 -2.06
CA ARG A 25 3.82 -37.79 -1.10
C ARG A 25 5.33 -37.62 -1.07
N ASN A 26 6.11 -38.67 -1.05
CA ASN A 26 7.57 -38.62 -1.10
C ASN A 26 8.07 -38.01 -2.43
N VAL A 27 7.39 -38.28 -3.55
CA VAL A 27 7.66 -37.66 -4.84
C VAL A 27 7.38 -36.18 -4.82
N ILE A 28 6.31 -35.76 -4.17
CA ILE A 28 5.89 -34.35 -4.00
C ILE A 28 6.84 -33.62 -3.06
N ASP A 29 7.13 -34.20 -1.89
CA ASP A 29 8.01 -33.63 -0.87
C ASP A 29 9.48 -33.61 -1.31
N GLY A 30 9.88 -34.49 -2.21
CA GLY A 30 11.24 -34.58 -2.76
C GLY A 30 11.62 -33.55 -3.81
N GLY A 31 10.72 -32.63 -4.15
CA GLY A 31 11.02 -31.47 -4.99
C GLY A 31 11.44 -31.79 -6.42
N LEU A 32 10.78 -32.73 -7.09
CA LEU A 32 11.10 -33.23 -8.44
C LEU A 32 10.87 -32.18 -9.57
N GLY A 33 11.00 -30.90 -9.31
CA GLY A 33 11.07 -29.83 -10.31
C GLY A 33 9.89 -29.85 -11.31
N ASN A 34 10.18 -30.02 -12.61
CA ASN A 34 9.17 -29.98 -13.68
C ASN A 34 8.12 -31.11 -13.62
N TRP A 35 8.34 -32.15 -12.86
CA TRP A 35 7.41 -33.31 -12.73
C TRP A 35 6.23 -33.01 -11.81
N SER A 36 6.40 -32.06 -10.88
CA SER A 36 5.31 -31.65 -9.98
C SER A 36 4.11 -31.12 -10.74
N THR A 37 4.31 -30.36 -11.81
CA THR A 37 3.23 -29.80 -12.63
C THR A 37 2.44 -30.90 -13.34
N VAL A 38 3.15 -31.89 -13.93
CA VAL A 38 2.50 -33.02 -14.61
C VAL A 38 1.71 -33.89 -13.64
N LEU A 39 2.24 -34.09 -12.44
CA LEU A 39 1.56 -34.85 -11.38
C LEU A 39 0.31 -34.11 -10.89
N ILE A 40 0.40 -32.81 -10.67
CA ILE A 40 -0.74 -31.96 -10.26
C ILE A 40 -1.83 -32.01 -11.32
N ASP A 41 -1.49 -31.82 -12.62
CA ASP A 41 -2.44 -31.88 -13.74
C ASP A 41 -3.12 -33.25 -13.83
N ALA A 42 -2.36 -34.31 -13.66
CA ALA A 42 -2.90 -35.68 -13.64
C ALA A 42 -3.88 -35.88 -12.48
N LEU A 43 -3.52 -35.44 -11.26
CA LEU A 43 -4.36 -35.59 -10.07
C LEU A 43 -5.61 -34.68 -10.15
N MET A 44 -5.50 -33.48 -10.71
CA MET A 44 -6.64 -32.58 -10.90
C MET A 44 -7.69 -33.16 -11.87
N ASN A 45 -7.29 -33.97 -12.83
CA ASN A 45 -8.24 -34.67 -13.74
C ASN A 45 -9.15 -35.66 -13.00
N PHE A 46 -8.78 -36.11 -11.82
CA PHE A 46 -9.58 -37.04 -10.97
C PHE A 46 -10.46 -36.30 -9.93
N ARG A 47 -10.49 -34.99 -9.93
CA ARG A 47 -11.30 -34.21 -8.99
C ARG A 47 -12.81 -34.49 -9.09
N TYR A 48 -13.27 -34.98 -10.24
CA TYR A 48 -14.65 -35.37 -10.50
C TYR A 48 -14.95 -36.85 -10.30
N HIS A 49 -14.03 -37.61 -9.69
CA HIS A 49 -14.21 -39.04 -9.47
C HIS A 49 -15.51 -39.33 -8.70
N SER A 50 -16.26 -40.39 -9.09
CA SER A 50 -17.59 -40.71 -8.52
C SER A 50 -17.56 -41.05 -7.04
N ASN A 51 -16.46 -41.62 -6.54
CA ASN A 51 -16.30 -42.04 -5.14
C ASN A 51 -16.02 -40.81 -4.22
N PRO A 52 -16.92 -40.48 -3.26
CA PRO A 52 -16.73 -39.33 -2.35
C PRO A 52 -15.53 -39.48 -1.43
N THR A 53 -15.23 -40.68 -0.99
CA THR A 53 -14.08 -40.95 -0.10
C THR A 53 -12.75 -40.71 -0.83
N PHE A 54 -12.69 -41.08 -2.09
CA PHE A 54 -11.55 -40.84 -2.94
C PHE A 54 -11.34 -39.33 -3.16
N ARG A 55 -12.41 -38.61 -3.49
CA ARG A 55 -12.34 -37.13 -3.65
C ARG A 55 -11.83 -36.43 -2.38
N THR A 56 -12.31 -36.82 -1.21
CA THR A 56 -11.86 -36.25 0.07
C THR A 56 -10.36 -36.48 0.29
N ARG A 57 -9.90 -37.73 0.04
CA ARG A 57 -8.46 -38.07 0.15
C ARG A 57 -7.61 -37.32 -0.86
N LEU A 58 -8.11 -37.18 -2.10
CA LEU A 58 -7.44 -36.41 -3.14
C LEU A 58 -7.24 -34.97 -2.73
N ILE A 59 -8.30 -34.29 -2.24
CA ILE A 59 -8.22 -32.92 -1.76
C ILE A 59 -7.19 -32.78 -0.64
N ASP A 60 -7.24 -33.64 0.37
CA ASP A 60 -6.27 -33.64 1.48
C ASP A 60 -4.82 -33.79 0.99
N THR A 61 -4.63 -34.52 -0.10
CA THR A 61 -3.31 -34.87 -0.64
C THR A 61 -2.72 -33.74 -1.47
N ILE A 62 -3.53 -33.19 -2.38
CA ILE A 62 -3.04 -32.23 -3.38
C ILE A 62 -3.15 -30.78 -2.91
N ALA A 63 -4.08 -30.46 -1.99
CA ALA A 63 -4.26 -29.11 -1.50
C ALA A 63 -2.96 -28.43 -1.02
N PRO A 64 -2.06 -29.11 -0.27
CA PRO A 64 -0.82 -28.48 0.20
C PRO A 64 0.19 -28.12 -0.88
N ILE A 65 0.08 -28.70 -2.07
CA ILE A 65 1.06 -28.56 -3.16
C ILE A 65 0.56 -27.76 -4.36
N LEU A 66 -0.74 -27.42 -4.38
CA LEU A 66 -1.31 -26.59 -5.43
C LEU A 66 -0.81 -25.15 -5.32
N SER A 67 -0.80 -24.44 -6.45
CA SER A 67 -0.75 -22.97 -6.41
C SER A 67 -2.05 -22.41 -5.79
N GLY A 68 -1.99 -21.21 -5.24
CA GLY A 68 -3.14 -20.63 -4.58
C GLY A 68 -4.39 -20.55 -5.45
N ASP A 69 -4.25 -20.25 -6.74
CA ASP A 69 -5.38 -20.15 -7.67
C ASP A 69 -6.00 -21.53 -7.95
N LEU A 70 -5.17 -22.57 -8.18
CA LEU A 70 -5.63 -23.95 -8.37
C LEU A 70 -6.26 -24.51 -7.09
N PHE A 71 -5.80 -24.09 -5.92
CA PHE A 71 -6.40 -24.47 -4.65
C PHE A 71 -7.85 -23.98 -4.54
N ILE A 72 -8.12 -22.71 -4.90
CA ILE A 72 -9.48 -22.15 -4.89
C ILE A 72 -10.36 -22.87 -5.92
N GLU A 73 -9.86 -23.11 -7.13
CA GLU A 73 -10.57 -23.87 -8.17
C GLU A 73 -10.96 -25.27 -7.68
N LEU A 74 -10.05 -25.97 -6.99
CA LEU A 74 -10.35 -27.26 -6.39
C LEU A 74 -11.46 -27.21 -5.34
N LEU A 75 -11.49 -26.16 -4.52
CA LEU A 75 -12.55 -25.98 -3.53
C LEU A 75 -13.91 -25.73 -4.20
N GLU A 76 -13.95 -24.88 -5.22
CA GLU A 76 -15.16 -24.60 -5.99
C GLU A 76 -15.71 -25.86 -6.67
N ASP A 77 -14.86 -26.58 -7.38
CA ASP A 77 -15.23 -27.82 -8.05
C ASP A 77 -15.74 -28.89 -7.07
N SER A 78 -15.09 -29.01 -5.92
CA SER A 78 -15.49 -29.95 -4.88
C SER A 78 -16.87 -29.61 -4.31
N TYR A 79 -17.15 -28.33 -4.15
CA TYR A 79 -18.45 -27.86 -3.70
C TYR A 79 -19.53 -28.09 -4.77
N GLN A 80 -19.27 -27.74 -6.02
CA GLN A 80 -20.20 -27.96 -7.13
C GLN A 80 -20.55 -29.44 -7.32
N ASN A 81 -19.54 -30.28 -7.21
CA ASN A 81 -19.71 -31.74 -7.30
C ASN A 81 -20.58 -32.28 -6.14
N HIS A 82 -20.39 -31.73 -4.92
CA HIS A 82 -21.25 -32.09 -3.79
C HIS A 82 -22.71 -31.70 -4.05
N LEU A 83 -22.96 -30.50 -4.55
CA LEU A 83 -24.32 -30.02 -4.87
C LEU A 83 -25.02 -30.94 -5.88
N GLN A 84 -24.30 -31.38 -6.91
CA GLN A 84 -24.84 -32.28 -7.94
C GLN A 84 -25.25 -33.65 -7.39
N HIS A 85 -24.46 -34.21 -6.46
CA HIS A 85 -24.65 -35.59 -5.99
C HIS A 85 -25.40 -35.66 -4.66
N ASN A 86 -25.46 -34.59 -3.88
CA ASN A 86 -26.09 -34.55 -2.56
C ASN A 86 -26.90 -33.24 -2.33
N PRO A 87 -27.90 -32.97 -3.17
CA PRO A 87 -28.66 -31.74 -3.05
C PRO A 87 -29.35 -31.65 -1.67
N GLY A 88 -29.21 -30.50 -1.00
CA GLY A 88 -29.80 -30.26 0.32
C GLY A 88 -29.08 -30.82 1.53
N LYS A 89 -27.91 -31.50 1.35
CA LYS A 89 -27.05 -31.90 2.46
C LYS A 89 -25.98 -30.86 2.72
N GLY A 90 -25.70 -30.61 4.00
CA GLY A 90 -24.62 -29.71 4.40
C GLY A 90 -23.26 -30.19 3.86
N PHE A 91 -22.42 -29.24 3.47
CA PHE A 91 -21.07 -29.48 2.96
C PHE A 91 -20.03 -28.92 3.92
N SER A 92 -18.95 -29.64 4.11
CA SER A 92 -17.77 -29.17 4.82
C SER A 92 -16.50 -29.73 4.16
N PHE A 93 -15.46 -28.88 4.05
CA PHE A 93 -14.16 -29.36 3.60
C PHE A 93 -13.47 -30.14 4.71
N LYS A 94 -12.88 -31.28 4.35
CA LYS A 94 -12.06 -32.10 5.26
C LYS A 94 -10.58 -31.92 4.92
N ILE A 95 -10.09 -30.69 4.95
CA ILE A 95 -8.70 -30.38 4.69
C ILE A 95 -7.97 -30.33 6.02
N LYS A 96 -6.84 -31.03 6.14
CA LYS A 96 -6.05 -31.09 7.37
C LYS A 96 -4.96 -30.05 7.46
N ARG A 97 -4.41 -29.63 6.33
CA ARG A 97 -3.28 -28.69 6.25
C ARG A 97 -3.41 -27.81 5.02
N ILE A 98 -3.09 -26.53 5.18
CA ILE A 98 -2.92 -25.57 4.10
C ILE A 98 -1.67 -24.73 4.35
N SER A 99 -1.03 -24.25 3.29
CA SER A 99 0.09 -23.30 3.38
C SER A 99 -0.41 -21.89 3.70
N ASP A 100 0.51 -20.99 4.03
CA ASP A 100 0.16 -19.56 4.20
C ASP A 100 -0.27 -18.92 2.90
N GLU A 101 0.28 -19.35 1.77
CA GLU A 101 -0.15 -18.91 0.44
C GLU A 101 -1.62 -19.27 0.17
N HIS A 102 -2.01 -20.52 0.45
CA HIS A 102 -3.40 -20.97 0.31
C HIS A 102 -4.34 -20.17 1.21
N PHE A 103 -3.93 -19.92 2.44
CA PHE A 103 -4.71 -19.13 3.37
C PHE A 103 -4.89 -17.67 2.88
N GLN A 104 -3.83 -17.07 2.33
CA GLN A 104 -3.91 -15.75 1.70
C GLN A 104 -4.85 -15.74 0.50
N CYS A 105 -4.83 -16.79 -0.32
CA CYS A 105 -5.73 -16.91 -1.47
C CYS A 105 -7.20 -17.05 -1.03
N LEU A 106 -7.48 -17.81 0.05
CA LEU A 106 -8.82 -17.86 0.64
C LEU A 106 -9.30 -16.47 1.09
N ILE A 107 -8.48 -15.74 1.82
CA ILE A 107 -8.79 -14.39 2.26
C ILE A 107 -9.02 -13.45 1.07
N LYS A 108 -8.16 -13.54 0.04
CA LYS A 108 -8.32 -12.72 -1.18
C LYS A 108 -9.60 -13.05 -1.94
N TYR A 109 -9.93 -14.32 -2.05
CA TYR A 109 -11.18 -14.77 -2.68
C TYR A 109 -12.41 -14.20 -1.95
N LEU A 110 -12.46 -14.35 -0.62
CA LEU A 110 -13.55 -13.83 0.20
C LEU A 110 -13.68 -12.30 0.08
N ARG A 111 -12.59 -11.56 0.03
CA ARG A 111 -12.61 -10.10 -0.19
C ARG A 111 -13.14 -9.70 -1.55
N ASN A 112 -12.79 -10.44 -2.60
CA ASN A 112 -13.33 -10.20 -3.93
C ASN A 112 -14.83 -10.46 -3.95
N SER A 113 -15.29 -11.56 -3.36
CA SER A 113 -16.70 -11.91 -3.22
C SER A 113 -17.47 -10.89 -2.36
N GLU A 114 -16.85 -10.35 -1.29
CA GLU A 114 -17.44 -9.26 -0.49
C GLU A 114 -17.68 -8.00 -1.34
N ASN A 115 -16.73 -7.65 -2.22
CA ASN A 115 -16.90 -6.54 -3.14
C ASN A 115 -18.05 -6.77 -4.13
N GLU A 116 -18.22 -7.99 -4.63
CA GLU A 116 -19.33 -8.35 -5.51
C GLU A 116 -20.69 -8.24 -4.79
N VAL A 117 -20.79 -8.74 -3.56
CA VAL A 117 -22.00 -8.61 -2.71
C VAL A 117 -22.37 -7.15 -2.48
N ASN A 118 -21.39 -6.32 -2.16
CA ASN A 118 -21.63 -4.90 -1.92
C ASN A 118 -22.11 -4.16 -3.17
N ASN A 119 -21.72 -4.63 -4.37
CA ASN A 119 -22.03 -4.00 -5.66
C ASN A 119 -23.28 -4.58 -6.36
N SER A 120 -23.44 -5.90 -6.39
CA SER A 120 -24.45 -6.60 -7.20
C SER A 120 -25.49 -7.39 -6.38
N GLY A 121 -25.18 -7.73 -5.14
CA GLY A 121 -26.06 -8.49 -4.25
C GLY A 121 -26.20 -9.99 -4.55
N SER A 122 -25.49 -10.53 -5.55
CA SER A 122 -25.59 -11.94 -5.95
C SER A 122 -24.30 -12.71 -5.69
N ILE A 123 -24.37 -13.76 -4.87
CA ILE A 123 -23.26 -14.69 -4.60
C ILE A 123 -23.77 -16.11 -4.33
N ASN A 124 -22.85 -17.08 -4.34
CA ASN A 124 -23.13 -18.43 -3.86
C ASN A 124 -23.05 -18.49 -2.33
N ASP A 125 -24.18 -18.25 -1.67
CA ASP A 125 -24.29 -18.13 -0.22
C ASP A 125 -23.70 -19.34 0.55
N ASP A 126 -23.97 -20.56 0.10
CA ASP A 126 -23.55 -21.76 0.83
C ASP A 126 -22.06 -22.05 0.68
N PHE A 127 -21.50 -21.72 -0.47
CA PHE A 127 -20.06 -21.84 -0.67
C PHE A 127 -19.29 -20.84 0.21
N ILE A 128 -19.72 -19.57 0.23
CA ILE A 128 -19.13 -18.55 1.10
C ILE A 128 -19.22 -18.95 2.57
N LYS A 129 -20.38 -19.44 3.06
CA LYS A 129 -20.51 -19.94 4.44
C LYS A 129 -19.48 -21.02 4.76
N THR A 130 -19.25 -21.93 3.81
CA THR A 130 -18.28 -23.02 3.98
C THR A 130 -16.85 -22.49 4.05
N LEU A 131 -16.50 -21.51 3.21
CA LEU A 131 -15.18 -20.87 3.24
C LEU A 131 -14.95 -20.07 4.54
N LEU A 132 -15.97 -19.38 5.06
CA LEU A 132 -15.88 -18.67 6.35
C LEU A 132 -15.57 -19.61 7.52
N LEU A 133 -16.17 -20.80 7.54
CA LEU A 133 -15.87 -21.83 8.53
C LEU A 133 -14.43 -22.36 8.36
N LEU A 134 -14.01 -22.60 7.12
CA LEU A 134 -12.66 -23.06 6.82
C LEU A 134 -11.59 -22.05 7.26
N VAL A 135 -11.84 -20.76 7.01
CA VAL A 135 -10.95 -19.68 7.45
C VAL A 135 -10.85 -19.61 8.97
N ALA A 136 -11.96 -19.84 9.70
CA ALA A 136 -11.93 -19.91 11.15
C ALA A 136 -11.08 -21.07 11.66
N ASP A 137 -11.25 -22.26 11.08
CA ASP A 137 -10.51 -23.47 11.50
C ASP A 137 -8.99 -23.32 11.30
N PHE A 138 -8.57 -22.78 10.16
CA PHE A 138 -7.13 -22.59 9.86
C PHE A 138 -6.52 -21.33 10.43
N GLY A 139 -7.34 -20.35 10.82
CA GLY A 139 -6.91 -19.11 11.44
C GLY A 139 -6.35 -19.27 12.86
N ILE A 140 -6.70 -20.35 13.57
CA ILE A 140 -6.29 -20.60 14.96
C ILE A 140 -4.77 -20.85 15.08
N LEU A 141 -4.16 -21.46 14.09
CA LEU A 141 -2.84 -22.09 14.20
C LEU A 141 -1.66 -21.12 14.06
N HIS A 142 -1.87 -19.89 13.65
CA HIS A 142 -0.80 -18.92 13.45
C HIS A 142 -1.28 -17.49 13.69
N PRO A 143 -0.48 -16.61 14.34
CA PRO A 143 -0.88 -15.25 14.67
C PRO A 143 -1.32 -14.41 13.48
N THR A 144 -0.55 -14.48 12.39
CA THR A 144 -0.86 -13.75 11.16
C THR A 144 -2.17 -14.24 10.56
N ARG A 145 -2.39 -15.57 10.53
CA ARG A 145 -3.64 -16.15 10.06
C ARG A 145 -4.81 -15.77 10.97
N PHE A 146 -4.61 -15.79 12.28
CA PHE A 146 -5.62 -15.34 13.24
C PHE A 146 -6.07 -13.89 12.97
N THR A 147 -5.11 -12.99 12.79
CA THR A 147 -5.41 -11.58 12.52
C THR A 147 -6.19 -11.40 11.22
N TRP A 148 -5.79 -12.09 10.16
CA TRP A 148 -6.49 -12.03 8.86
C TRP A 148 -7.86 -12.68 8.91
N ALA A 149 -7.98 -13.86 9.50
CA ALA A 149 -9.25 -14.56 9.68
C ALA A 149 -10.24 -13.70 10.50
N ARG A 150 -9.77 -13.15 11.61
CA ARG A 150 -10.56 -12.28 12.48
C ARG A 150 -11.14 -11.09 11.72
N SER A 151 -10.29 -10.41 10.97
CA SER A 151 -10.71 -9.27 10.15
C SER A 151 -11.72 -9.65 9.09
N GLU A 152 -11.47 -10.73 8.38
CA GLU A 152 -12.34 -11.19 7.30
C GLU A 152 -13.72 -11.61 7.83
N LEU A 153 -13.76 -12.38 8.91
CA LEU A 153 -15.01 -12.81 9.54
C LEU A 153 -15.83 -11.63 10.10
N ILE A 154 -15.18 -10.59 10.60
CA ILE A 154 -15.84 -9.36 11.01
C ILE A 154 -16.34 -8.57 9.79
N SER A 155 -15.56 -8.50 8.72
CA SER A 155 -16.00 -7.82 7.49
C SER A 155 -17.28 -8.41 6.95
N TRP A 156 -17.39 -9.74 6.94
CA TRP A 156 -18.61 -10.45 6.53
C TRP A 156 -19.81 -10.28 7.47
N GLN A 157 -19.62 -9.86 8.72
CA GLN A 157 -20.70 -9.46 9.62
C GLN A 157 -21.19 -8.02 9.37
N LEU A 158 -20.35 -7.16 8.80
CA LEU A 158 -20.60 -5.73 8.63
C LEU A 158 -20.97 -5.31 7.19
N ASN A 159 -20.89 -6.22 6.22
CA ASN A 159 -21.20 -5.95 4.82
C ASN A 159 -22.69 -6.08 4.49
N LYS A 160 -23.07 -6.03 3.21
CA LYS A 160 -24.45 -6.14 2.73
C LYS A 160 -24.89 -7.59 2.47
N ALA A 161 -24.14 -8.59 2.92
CA ALA A 161 -24.49 -9.98 2.70
C ALA A 161 -25.82 -10.37 3.40
N PRO A 162 -26.48 -11.45 2.94
CA PRO A 162 -27.68 -11.95 3.57
C PRO A 162 -27.47 -12.37 5.04
N LYS A 163 -28.51 -12.25 5.88
CA LYS A 163 -28.47 -12.63 7.30
C LYS A 163 -27.87 -14.02 7.60
N PRO A 164 -28.14 -15.07 6.80
CA PRO A 164 -27.53 -16.38 7.03
C PRO A 164 -25.99 -16.38 6.96
N ILE A 165 -25.41 -15.57 6.07
CA ILE A 165 -23.96 -15.41 5.98
C ILE A 165 -23.44 -14.66 7.20
N HIS A 166 -24.09 -13.55 7.61
CA HIS A 166 -23.72 -12.82 8.83
C HIS A 166 -23.71 -13.74 10.06
N SER A 167 -24.75 -14.58 10.22
CA SER A 167 -24.84 -15.53 11.33
C SER A 167 -23.71 -16.58 11.29
N THR A 168 -23.35 -17.07 10.09
CA THR A 168 -22.23 -17.99 9.93
C THR A 168 -20.91 -17.33 10.24
N ALA A 169 -20.66 -16.11 9.73
CA ALA A 169 -19.47 -15.34 10.01
C ALA A 169 -19.31 -15.05 11.51
N GLN A 170 -20.42 -14.74 12.20
CA GLN A 170 -20.41 -14.51 13.65
C GLN A 170 -20.05 -15.79 14.42
N LYS A 171 -20.66 -16.93 14.09
CA LYS A 171 -20.34 -18.22 14.71
C LYS A 171 -18.89 -18.62 14.47
N ALA A 172 -18.40 -18.45 13.24
CA ALA A 172 -17.03 -18.71 12.85
C ALA A 172 -16.05 -17.82 13.63
N TYR A 173 -16.36 -16.54 13.79
CA TYR A 173 -15.58 -15.60 14.60
C TYR A 173 -15.46 -16.04 16.07
N TYR A 174 -16.58 -16.40 16.71
CA TYR A 174 -16.52 -16.87 18.10
C TYR A 174 -15.74 -18.19 18.23
N SER A 175 -15.88 -19.10 17.26
CA SER A 175 -15.09 -20.33 17.22
C SER A 175 -13.60 -20.05 17.08
N LEU A 176 -13.23 -19.14 16.17
CA LEU A 176 -11.84 -18.70 15.96
C LEU A 176 -11.26 -18.12 17.26
N VAL A 177 -11.93 -17.17 17.89
CA VAL A 177 -11.44 -16.50 19.11
C VAL A 177 -11.31 -17.49 20.26
N LYS A 178 -12.31 -18.34 20.46
CA LYS A 178 -12.29 -19.40 21.49
C LYS A 178 -11.15 -20.38 21.25
N GLY A 179 -10.97 -20.85 20.03
CA GLY A 179 -9.89 -21.76 19.67
C GLY A 179 -8.52 -21.13 19.86
N PHE A 180 -8.35 -19.88 19.45
CA PHE A 180 -7.11 -19.15 19.63
C PHE A 180 -6.77 -18.94 21.11
N ARG A 181 -7.74 -18.52 21.93
CA ARG A 181 -7.55 -18.37 23.38
C ARG A 181 -7.26 -19.68 24.08
N SER A 182 -7.88 -20.78 23.66
CA SER A 182 -7.56 -22.11 24.15
C SER A 182 -6.15 -22.53 23.81
N TRP A 183 -5.66 -22.17 22.63
CA TRP A 183 -4.30 -22.48 22.19
C TRP A 183 -3.24 -21.62 22.90
N ILE A 184 -3.46 -20.32 23.05
CA ILE A 184 -2.56 -19.42 23.80
C ILE A 184 -2.54 -19.78 25.29
N GLY A 185 -3.66 -20.21 25.86
CA GLY A 185 -3.86 -20.47 27.26
C GLY A 185 -3.99 -19.22 28.11
N HIS A 186 -4.46 -19.41 29.35
CA HIS A 186 -4.58 -18.33 30.33
C HIS A 186 -3.20 -17.96 30.90
N SER A 187 -3.13 -16.79 31.52
CA SER A 187 -1.99 -16.43 32.34
C SER A 187 -1.89 -17.42 33.52
N PRO A 188 -0.73 -17.98 33.83
CA PRO A 188 -0.58 -18.80 35.02
C PRO A 188 -0.85 -17.92 36.25
N GLY A 189 -1.54 -18.50 37.24
CA GLY A 189 -1.83 -17.79 38.50
C GLY A 189 -0.55 -17.43 39.28
N ILE A 190 0.53 -18.17 39.03
CA ILE A 190 1.82 -18.03 39.69
C ILE A 190 2.89 -17.98 38.61
N GLY A 191 3.73 -16.96 38.65
CA GLY A 191 4.97 -16.86 37.89
C GLY A 191 6.18 -17.24 38.76
N VAL A 192 7.30 -17.55 38.14
CA VAL A 192 8.57 -17.83 38.82
C VAL A 192 9.60 -16.82 38.30
N ASP A 193 10.21 -16.07 39.22
CA ASP A 193 11.32 -15.21 38.85
C ASP A 193 12.55 -16.07 38.52
N ARG A 194 13.02 -15.99 37.25
CA ARG A 194 14.12 -16.83 36.75
C ARG A 194 15.48 -16.54 37.44
N GLU A 195 15.67 -15.33 37.99
CA GLU A 195 16.93 -14.97 38.62
C GLU A 195 16.96 -15.41 40.07
N THR A 196 15.85 -15.23 40.79
CA THR A 196 15.76 -15.54 42.22
C THR A 196 15.14 -16.90 42.50
N GLY A 197 14.42 -17.49 41.56
CA GLY A 197 13.63 -18.70 41.74
C GLY A 197 12.40 -18.50 42.62
N GLU A 198 12.05 -17.27 43.00
CA GLU A 198 10.90 -16.96 43.83
C GLU A 198 9.60 -17.06 43.03
N GLU A 199 8.58 -17.70 43.63
CA GLU A 199 7.22 -17.67 43.12
C GLU A 199 6.55 -16.33 43.45
N TYR A 200 5.79 -15.79 42.48
CA TYR A 200 5.01 -14.59 42.68
C TYR A 200 3.61 -14.70 42.12
N HIS A 201 2.66 -13.99 42.72
CA HIS A 201 1.31 -13.85 42.19
C HIS A 201 1.22 -12.60 41.30
N TRP A 202 0.26 -12.58 40.36
CA TRP A 202 0.05 -11.41 39.49
C TRP A 202 -0.17 -10.10 40.25
N LYS A 203 -0.84 -10.15 41.40
CA LYS A 203 -1.00 -8.97 42.26
C LYS A 203 0.34 -8.36 42.73
N ASP A 204 1.40 -9.16 42.80
CA ASP A 204 2.72 -8.75 43.20
C ASP A 204 3.59 -8.23 42.04
N VAL A 205 3.12 -8.46 40.79
CA VAL A 205 3.80 -8.05 39.54
C VAL A 205 3.25 -6.75 39.01
N ILE A 206 1.96 -6.47 39.26
CA ILE A 206 1.25 -5.32 38.70
C ILE A 206 1.33 -4.13 39.65
N ASN A 207 1.91 -3.03 39.17
CA ASN A 207 1.95 -1.76 39.85
C ASN A 207 0.91 -0.81 39.25
N PHE A 208 0.01 -0.32 40.09
CA PHE A 208 -1.00 0.66 39.70
C PHE A 208 -0.57 2.06 40.13
N ASP A 209 -0.72 3.03 39.24
CA ASP A 209 -0.63 4.43 39.59
C ASP A 209 -1.63 4.78 40.71
N GLN A 210 -1.21 5.65 41.62
CA GLN A 210 -2.03 6.05 42.77
C GLN A 210 -3.35 6.72 42.37
N SER A 211 -3.40 7.37 41.21
CA SER A 211 -4.59 8.02 40.69
C SER A 211 -5.72 7.03 40.26
N ILE A 212 -5.38 5.73 40.10
CA ILE A 212 -6.35 4.73 39.66
C ILE A 212 -7.23 4.30 40.84
N ARG A 213 -8.55 4.43 40.67
CA ARG A 213 -9.55 4.03 41.68
C ARG A 213 -9.47 2.55 41.99
N GLN A 214 -9.68 2.15 43.24
CA GLN A 214 -9.61 0.75 43.67
C GLN A 214 -10.51 -0.17 42.83
N LYS A 215 -11.74 0.25 42.55
CA LYS A 215 -12.67 -0.51 41.70
C LYS A 215 -12.06 -0.88 40.33
N HIS A 216 -11.38 0.05 39.68
CA HIS A 216 -10.74 -0.19 38.39
C HIS A 216 -9.54 -1.15 38.51
N ARG A 217 -8.75 -1.00 39.58
CA ARG A 217 -7.65 -1.94 39.89
C ARG A 217 -8.16 -3.36 40.02
N ASP A 218 -9.23 -3.55 40.79
CA ASP A 218 -9.82 -4.89 40.99
C ASP A 218 -10.33 -5.52 39.71
N ILE A 219 -10.99 -4.76 38.85
CA ILE A 219 -11.49 -5.25 37.54
C ILE A 219 -10.32 -5.63 36.63
N ILE A 220 -9.31 -4.77 36.51
CA ILE A 220 -8.15 -5.01 35.64
C ILE A 220 -7.35 -6.21 36.15
N LEU A 221 -7.10 -6.27 37.48
CA LEU A 221 -6.39 -7.39 38.10
C LEU A 221 -7.10 -8.73 37.83
N LYS A 222 -8.43 -8.74 38.01
CA LYS A 222 -9.26 -9.91 37.75
C LYS A 222 -9.19 -10.31 36.27
N ALA A 223 -9.30 -9.36 35.34
CA ALA A 223 -9.18 -9.63 33.92
C ALA A 223 -7.80 -10.23 33.55
N VAL A 224 -6.72 -9.71 34.12
CA VAL A 224 -5.38 -10.26 33.89
C VAL A 224 -5.23 -11.68 34.44
N GLN A 225 -5.81 -11.97 35.61
CA GLN A 225 -5.69 -13.29 36.24
C GLN A 225 -6.56 -14.36 35.59
N GLU A 226 -7.79 -14.00 35.20
CA GLU A 226 -8.79 -14.97 34.73
C GLU A 226 -8.82 -15.16 33.22
N THR A 227 -8.10 -14.34 32.45
CA THR A 227 -8.18 -14.35 30.99
C THR A 227 -6.81 -14.44 30.32
N SER A 228 -6.83 -14.57 28.97
CA SER A 228 -5.63 -14.52 28.12
C SER A 228 -5.13 -13.09 27.85
N LEU A 229 -5.64 -12.05 28.54
CA LEU A 229 -5.42 -10.64 28.20
C LEU A 229 -3.96 -10.30 27.92
N ILE A 230 -3.06 -10.60 28.83
CA ILE A 230 -1.62 -10.29 28.66
C ILE A 230 -1.01 -11.08 27.51
N LYS A 231 -1.22 -12.40 27.48
CA LYS A 231 -0.64 -13.26 26.45
C LYS A 231 -1.16 -12.92 25.06
N GLU A 232 -2.48 -12.76 24.91
CA GLU A 232 -3.13 -12.44 23.64
C GLU A 232 -2.68 -11.08 23.12
N SER A 233 -2.66 -10.05 23.99
CA SER A 233 -2.26 -8.71 23.60
C SER A 233 -0.77 -8.63 23.24
N LEU A 234 0.11 -9.20 24.05
CA LEU A 234 1.54 -9.24 23.74
C LEU A 234 1.82 -9.99 22.44
N PHE A 235 1.15 -11.11 22.23
CA PHE A 235 1.31 -11.91 21.04
C PHE A 235 0.88 -11.17 19.77
N LEU A 236 -0.22 -10.44 19.82
CA LEU A 236 -0.72 -9.67 18.68
C LEU A 236 0.11 -8.41 18.39
N PHE A 237 0.69 -7.79 19.44
CA PHE A 237 1.42 -6.53 19.30
C PHE A 237 2.95 -6.67 19.20
N SER A 238 3.51 -7.83 19.51
CA SER A 238 4.96 -8.07 19.47
C SER A 238 5.42 -8.89 18.26
N ASN A 239 4.91 -8.59 17.05
CA ASN A 239 5.29 -9.27 15.82
C ASN A 239 5.25 -10.81 15.91
N ASN A 240 4.24 -11.33 16.63
CA ASN A 240 3.96 -12.77 16.71
C ASN A 240 4.90 -13.62 17.59
N TYR A 241 5.58 -13.02 18.55
CA TYR A 241 6.32 -13.78 19.55
C TYR A 241 5.42 -14.15 20.74
N LEU A 242 5.32 -15.43 21.05
CA LEU A 242 4.78 -15.89 22.33
C LEU A 242 5.77 -15.48 23.44
N VAL A 243 5.45 -14.40 24.14
CA VAL A 243 6.23 -14.00 25.32
C VAL A 243 5.93 -14.97 26.45
N ASP A 244 6.97 -15.65 26.94
CA ASP A 244 6.85 -16.44 28.17
C ASP A 244 6.60 -15.47 29.35
N LEU A 245 5.58 -15.72 30.13
CA LEU A 245 5.26 -14.88 31.28
C LEU A 245 6.37 -14.87 32.32
N ASN A 246 7.23 -15.90 32.37
CA ASN A 246 8.43 -15.91 33.19
C ASN A 246 9.52 -14.92 32.74
N GLU A 247 9.37 -14.33 31.54
CA GLU A 247 10.21 -13.21 31.07
C GLU A 247 9.80 -11.86 31.69
N ILE A 248 8.66 -11.80 32.37
CA ILE A 248 8.20 -10.58 33.06
C ILE A 248 8.80 -10.59 34.47
N PRO A 249 9.67 -9.64 34.83
CA PRO A 249 10.25 -9.59 36.16
C PRO A 249 9.20 -9.19 37.21
N LYS A 250 9.49 -9.47 38.49
CA LYS A 250 8.71 -8.95 39.62
C LYS A 250 8.59 -7.42 39.48
N ASN A 251 7.40 -6.88 39.63
CA ASN A 251 7.09 -5.46 39.33
C ASN A 251 7.27 -5.06 37.86
N GLY A 252 7.23 -5.99 36.94
CA GLY A 252 7.42 -5.72 35.49
C GLY A 252 6.19 -5.18 34.76
N ILE A 253 5.03 -5.07 35.42
CA ILE A 253 3.81 -4.54 34.82
C ILE A 253 3.41 -3.23 35.52
N TRP A 254 3.22 -2.18 34.72
CA TRP A 254 2.82 -0.87 35.20
C TRP A 254 1.54 -0.43 34.51
N ILE A 255 0.56 0.05 35.30
CA ILE A 255 -0.71 0.56 34.78
C ILE A 255 -0.86 2.00 35.21
N THR A 256 -1.00 2.90 34.24
CA THR A 256 -1.21 4.33 34.43
C THR A 256 -2.53 4.76 33.83
N PHE A 257 -3.18 5.76 34.43
CA PHE A 257 -4.42 6.32 33.92
C PHE A 257 -4.13 7.36 32.84
N LEU A 258 -4.71 7.20 31.65
CA LEU A 258 -4.55 8.14 30.53
C LEU A 258 -5.68 9.17 30.47
N GLY A 259 -6.89 8.79 30.85
CA GLY A 259 -8.03 9.69 30.81
C GLY A 259 -9.36 8.98 30.87
N SER A 260 -10.44 9.77 30.98
CA SER A 260 -11.81 9.29 30.93
C SER A 260 -12.64 10.14 29.97
N GLN A 261 -13.38 9.50 29.08
CA GLN A 261 -14.29 10.16 28.17
C GLN A 261 -15.57 9.34 28.04
N ASN A 262 -16.74 9.96 28.29
CA ASN A 262 -18.04 9.32 28.10
C ASN A 262 -18.16 7.93 28.77
N ASN A 263 -17.82 7.82 30.06
CA ASN A 263 -17.81 6.56 30.84
C ASN A 263 -16.83 5.48 30.34
N LYS A 264 -15.94 5.81 29.44
CA LYS A 264 -14.83 4.99 29.01
C LYS A 264 -13.57 5.45 29.74
N ASN A 265 -12.98 4.57 30.54
CA ASN A 265 -11.73 4.81 31.23
C ASN A 265 -10.59 4.16 30.47
N VAL A 266 -9.56 4.93 30.15
CA VAL A 266 -8.44 4.52 29.34
C VAL A 266 -7.17 4.44 30.19
N PHE A 267 -6.51 3.30 30.15
CA PHE A 267 -5.30 3.03 30.91
C PHE A 267 -4.19 2.60 29.96
N ARG A 268 -2.96 3.02 30.27
CA ARG A 268 -1.77 2.50 29.63
C ARG A 268 -1.24 1.34 30.46
N LEU A 269 -1.01 0.22 29.82
CA LEU A 269 -0.38 -0.96 30.37
C LEU A 269 1.03 -1.06 29.79
N ILE A 270 2.03 -1.04 30.62
CA ILE A 270 3.45 -1.24 30.27
C ILE A 270 3.86 -2.60 30.78
N VAL A 271 4.32 -3.48 29.90
CA VAL A 271 4.85 -4.78 30.24
C VAL A 271 6.34 -4.79 29.93
N GLN A 272 7.16 -4.91 30.95
CA GLN A 272 8.60 -5.08 30.82
C GLN A 272 8.91 -6.57 30.65
N THR A 273 9.69 -6.91 29.67
CA THR A 273 10.21 -8.25 29.49
C THR A 273 11.73 -8.23 29.49
N ARG A 274 12.38 -9.27 30.00
CA ARG A 274 13.84 -9.32 30.11
C ARG A 274 14.55 -9.34 28.77
N ASN A 275 14.01 -10.11 27.82
CA ASN A 275 14.66 -10.35 26.54
C ASN A 275 14.05 -9.59 25.35
N PHE A 276 12.81 -9.09 25.49
CA PHE A 276 12.05 -8.49 24.38
C PHE A 276 11.71 -7.01 24.60
N GLY A 277 12.27 -6.37 25.64
CA GLY A 277 12.06 -4.95 25.94
C GLY A 277 10.70 -4.62 26.57
N ASN A 278 10.27 -3.38 26.40
CA ASN A 278 9.03 -2.87 26.98
C ASN A 278 7.91 -2.84 25.94
N HIS A 279 6.78 -3.43 26.27
CA HIS A 279 5.57 -3.41 25.45
C HIS A 279 4.56 -2.45 26.06
N ASN A 280 3.95 -1.61 25.21
CA ASN A 280 2.96 -0.63 25.63
C ASN A 280 1.60 -0.96 25.01
N LEU A 281 0.58 -1.08 25.85
CA LEU A 281 -0.78 -1.41 25.47
C LEU A 281 -1.73 -0.38 26.04
N VAL A 282 -2.93 -0.29 25.45
CA VAL A 282 -4.05 0.47 25.99
C VAL A 282 -5.12 -0.50 26.45
N ILE A 283 -5.61 -0.30 27.66
CA ILE A 283 -6.80 -0.97 28.18
C ILE A 283 -7.94 0.05 28.18
N ASN A 284 -9.03 -0.29 27.51
CA ASN A 284 -10.26 0.46 27.51
C ASN A 284 -11.27 -0.25 28.41
N LEU A 285 -11.63 0.34 29.55
CA LEU A 285 -12.64 -0.14 30.46
C LEU A 285 -13.91 0.68 30.29
N ASN A 286 -15.00 0.03 29.85
CA ASN A 286 -16.23 0.69 29.53
C ASN A 286 -17.23 0.50 30.67
N GLU A 287 -17.52 1.58 31.40
CA GLU A 287 -18.50 1.59 32.48
C GLU A 287 -19.83 2.17 32.01
N GLY A 288 -20.91 1.42 32.22
CA GLY A 288 -22.26 1.91 31.91
C GLY A 288 -22.67 1.86 30.44
N PHE A 289 -21.90 1.21 29.58
CA PHE A 289 -22.29 0.90 28.20
C PHE A 289 -22.94 -0.48 28.13
N GLU A 290 -23.95 -0.60 27.25
CA GLU A 290 -24.50 -1.91 26.90
C GLU A 290 -23.45 -2.75 26.16
N ARG A 291 -23.48 -4.05 26.41
CA ARG A 291 -22.55 -5.01 25.82
C ARG A 291 -22.56 -4.98 24.30
N ASP A 292 -23.76 -4.86 23.71
CA ASP A 292 -23.93 -4.83 22.26
C ASP A 292 -23.26 -3.61 21.61
N PHE A 293 -23.27 -2.47 22.31
CA PHE A 293 -22.58 -1.26 21.86
C PHE A 293 -21.07 -1.45 21.80
N ILE A 294 -20.49 -2.05 22.86
CA ILE A 294 -19.05 -2.32 22.94
C ILE A 294 -18.65 -3.37 21.90
N GLU A 295 -19.49 -4.40 21.72
CA GLU A 295 -19.25 -5.42 20.72
C GLU A 295 -19.26 -4.84 19.29
N ASP A 296 -20.21 -3.95 18.98
CA ASP A 296 -20.23 -3.23 17.70
C ASP A 296 -18.99 -2.36 17.51
N GLU A 297 -18.56 -1.62 18.54
CA GLU A 297 -17.34 -0.82 18.49
C GLU A 297 -16.11 -1.70 18.19
N THR A 298 -15.96 -2.82 18.89
CA THR A 298 -14.83 -3.73 18.69
C THR A 298 -14.81 -4.38 17.32
N LYS A 299 -15.98 -4.68 16.72
CA LYS A 299 -16.07 -5.14 15.33
C LYS A 299 -15.50 -4.11 14.35
N TRP A 300 -15.85 -2.85 14.53
CA TRP A 300 -15.31 -1.78 13.69
C TRP A 300 -13.82 -1.57 13.91
N LEU A 301 -13.31 -1.62 15.15
CA LEU A 301 -11.89 -1.54 15.44
C LEU A 301 -11.11 -2.68 14.77
N ILE A 302 -11.61 -3.91 14.82
CA ILE A 302 -11.01 -5.05 14.14
C ILE A 302 -10.99 -4.83 12.61
N LYS A 303 -12.11 -4.38 12.04
CA LYS A 303 -12.18 -4.10 10.60
C LYS A 303 -11.21 -3.01 10.18
N MET A 304 -11.01 -1.99 11.01
CA MET A 304 -10.11 -0.87 10.71
C MET A 304 -8.64 -1.23 10.85
N GLY A 305 -8.28 -2.06 11.83
CA GLY A 305 -6.88 -2.39 12.16
C GLY A 305 -6.25 -3.48 11.30
N ALA A 306 -7.04 -4.37 10.70
CA ALA A 306 -6.50 -5.59 10.13
C ALA A 306 -6.14 -5.48 8.64
N GLY A 307 -4.88 -5.71 8.35
CA GLY A 307 -4.41 -6.03 7.00
C GLY A 307 -4.27 -4.85 6.04
N PHE A 308 -4.27 -3.62 6.52
CA PHE A 308 -4.05 -2.44 5.70
C PHE A 308 -2.78 -1.70 6.12
N MET A 309 -1.93 -1.39 5.15
CA MET A 309 -0.80 -0.49 5.30
C MET A 309 -1.22 0.99 5.47
N GLY A 310 -2.43 1.25 5.95
CA GLY A 310 -2.92 2.59 6.23
C GLY A 310 -2.38 3.06 7.58
N LYS A 311 -1.40 3.91 7.57
CA LYS A 311 -0.82 4.53 8.78
C LYS A 311 -1.77 5.46 9.53
N ALA A 312 -3.00 5.64 9.05
CA ALA A 312 -3.92 6.66 9.54
C ALA A 312 -4.81 6.22 10.72
N LEU A 313 -4.88 4.92 11.01
CA LEU A 313 -5.69 4.38 12.10
C LEU A 313 -4.82 3.69 13.14
N SER A 314 -5.31 3.57 14.38
CA SER A 314 -4.65 2.75 15.40
C SER A 314 -4.59 1.31 14.88
N GLU A 315 -3.39 0.79 14.69
CA GLU A 315 -3.21 -0.34 13.77
C GLU A 315 -3.64 -1.67 14.35
N ASN A 316 -3.59 -1.85 15.65
CA ASN A 316 -3.76 -3.17 16.23
C ASN A 316 -4.78 -3.17 17.37
N PHE A 317 -5.94 -3.71 17.06
CA PHE A 317 -6.88 -4.13 18.07
C PHE A 317 -6.36 -5.44 18.71
N GLY A 318 -6.29 -5.48 20.04
CA GLY A 318 -5.93 -6.68 20.79
C GLY A 318 -7.12 -7.64 20.89
N GLY A 319 -7.72 -7.74 22.06
CA GLY A 319 -8.87 -8.58 22.33
C GLY A 319 -9.98 -7.84 23.05
N TYR A 320 -11.16 -8.44 23.05
CA TYR A 320 -12.31 -8.01 23.82
C TYR A 320 -12.72 -9.11 24.83
N TRP A 321 -12.90 -8.71 26.09
CA TRP A 321 -13.32 -9.55 27.19
C TRP A 321 -14.64 -9.01 27.73
N PRO A 322 -15.78 -9.50 27.21
CA PRO A 322 -17.10 -8.97 27.55
C PRO A 322 -17.49 -9.17 29.01
N GLU A 323 -16.96 -10.18 29.68
CA GLU A 323 -17.17 -10.46 31.11
C GLU A 323 -16.61 -9.35 32.02
N HIS A 324 -15.65 -8.56 31.51
CA HIS A 324 -15.05 -7.44 32.23
C HIS A 324 -15.36 -6.08 31.60
N ASN A 325 -16.16 -6.04 30.51
CA ASN A 325 -16.40 -4.84 29.70
C ASN A 325 -15.11 -4.13 29.25
N LEU A 326 -14.11 -4.91 28.85
CA LEU A 326 -12.76 -4.45 28.64
C LEU A 326 -12.26 -4.94 27.28
N TYR A 327 -11.58 -4.04 26.54
CA TYR A 327 -10.82 -4.41 25.37
C TYR A 327 -9.43 -3.74 25.35
N THR A 328 -8.50 -4.29 24.58
CA THR A 328 -7.13 -3.79 24.44
C THR A 328 -6.83 -3.32 23.03
N GLU A 329 -5.98 -2.28 22.98
CA GLU A 329 -5.45 -1.72 21.73
C GLU A 329 -3.94 -1.49 21.88
N GLU A 330 -3.23 -1.35 20.77
CA GLU A 330 -1.84 -0.92 20.77
C GLU A 330 -1.73 0.52 21.28
N TYR A 331 -0.71 0.79 22.11
CA TYR A 331 -0.42 2.14 22.55
C TYR A 331 0.37 2.89 21.48
N ILE A 332 -0.19 3.99 20.99
CA ILE A 332 0.51 4.91 20.10
C ILE A 332 1.22 5.94 20.94
N GLN A 333 2.56 5.97 20.85
CA GLN A 333 3.35 6.96 21.58
C GLN A 333 3.21 8.33 20.92
N GLY A 334 2.58 9.26 21.62
CA GLY A 334 2.29 10.60 21.14
C GLY A 334 1.33 11.34 22.04
N GLU A 335 0.87 12.48 21.58
CA GLU A 335 -0.15 13.29 22.24
C GLU A 335 -1.31 13.55 21.27
N THR A 336 -2.49 13.90 21.77
CA THR A 336 -3.59 14.28 20.90
C THR A 336 -3.24 15.59 20.17
N LEU A 337 -3.79 15.75 18.97
CA LEU A 337 -3.61 16.99 18.23
C LEU A 337 -4.16 18.19 19.00
N ASP A 338 -5.24 18.02 19.75
CA ASP A 338 -5.81 19.08 20.61
C ASP A 338 -4.83 19.47 21.74
N ASP A 339 -4.22 18.51 22.42
CA ASP A 339 -3.22 18.78 23.46
C ASP A 339 -1.97 19.46 22.89
N TYR A 340 -1.52 19.00 21.70
CA TYR A 340 -0.39 19.60 20.99
C TYR A 340 -0.66 21.07 20.65
N LEU A 341 -1.84 21.38 20.11
CA LEU A 341 -2.22 22.75 19.78
C LEU A 341 -2.39 23.62 21.02
N ASN A 342 -3.01 23.07 22.09
CA ASN A 342 -3.16 23.78 23.38
C ASN A 342 -1.80 24.12 23.98
N ARG A 343 -0.86 23.20 24.02
CA ARG A 343 0.49 23.41 24.57
C ARG A 343 1.28 24.46 23.79
N ASN A 344 1.02 24.60 22.49
CA ASN A 344 1.72 25.54 21.63
C ASN A 344 0.88 26.80 21.32
N LYS A 345 -0.16 27.09 22.08
CA LYS A 345 -1.10 28.17 21.79
C LYS A 345 -0.41 29.53 21.67
N GLU A 346 0.50 29.87 22.58
CA GLU A 346 1.24 31.12 22.53
C GLU A 346 2.11 31.25 21.27
N ASP A 347 2.74 30.17 20.86
CA ASP A 347 3.53 30.10 19.62
C ASP A 347 2.66 30.25 18.36
N ILE A 348 1.44 29.71 18.39
CA ILE A 348 0.47 29.81 17.28
C ILE A 348 -0.02 31.26 17.10
N GLU A 349 -0.16 31.98 18.21
CA GLU A 349 -0.62 33.37 18.22
C GLU A 349 0.52 34.38 17.92
N ASP A 350 1.78 33.92 17.95
CA ASP A 350 2.95 34.77 17.65
C ASP A 350 3.06 35.06 16.14
N LYS A 351 2.89 36.32 15.79
CA LYS A 351 2.96 36.82 14.39
C LYS A 351 4.27 36.48 13.69
N ALA A 352 5.39 36.37 14.41
CA ALA A 352 6.69 36.02 13.84
C ALA A 352 6.78 34.53 13.43
N ARG A 353 5.88 33.68 13.95
CA ARG A 353 5.87 32.23 13.73
C ARG A 353 4.67 31.73 12.92
N VAL A 354 3.81 32.63 12.48
CA VAL A 354 2.57 32.31 11.75
C VAL A 354 2.83 31.40 10.56
N ASP A 355 3.80 31.71 9.71
CA ASP A 355 4.11 30.90 8.53
C ASP A 355 4.48 29.46 8.86
N ARG A 356 5.26 29.27 9.91
CA ARG A 356 5.65 27.93 10.39
C ARG A 356 4.45 27.12 10.89
N TRP A 357 3.56 27.77 11.65
CA TRP A 357 2.37 27.12 12.19
C TRP A 357 1.33 26.83 11.11
N GLN A 358 1.18 27.72 10.15
CA GLN A 358 0.32 27.50 9.02
C GLN A 358 0.74 26.26 8.20
N MET A 359 2.06 26.09 7.95
CA MET A 359 2.57 24.88 7.27
C MET A 359 2.38 23.61 8.10
N ARG A 360 2.56 23.68 9.43
CA ARG A 360 2.26 22.55 10.32
C ARG A 360 0.77 22.22 10.29
N TRP A 361 -0.07 23.23 10.31
CA TRP A 361 -1.53 23.05 10.25
C TRP A 361 -1.97 22.37 8.95
N LEU A 362 -1.40 22.72 7.83
CA LEU A 362 -1.62 22.01 6.56
C LEU A 362 -1.29 20.52 6.67
N HIS A 363 -0.19 20.14 7.32
CA HIS A 363 0.12 18.75 7.53
C HIS A 363 -0.92 18.05 8.40
N PHE A 364 -1.44 18.71 9.43
CA PHE A 364 -2.48 18.16 10.29
C PHE A 364 -3.84 18.07 9.60
N ILE A 365 -4.20 19.08 8.78
CA ILE A 365 -5.39 18.99 7.93
C ILE A 365 -5.28 17.76 7.04
N TRP A 366 -4.18 17.64 6.29
CA TRP A 366 -3.98 16.52 5.37
C TRP A 366 -4.06 15.17 6.05
N SER A 367 -3.30 14.97 7.10
CA SER A 367 -3.27 13.69 7.81
C SER A 367 -4.58 13.37 8.53
N GLY A 368 -5.23 14.38 9.11
CA GLY A 368 -6.53 14.22 9.76
C GLY A 368 -7.64 13.87 8.77
N VAL A 369 -7.72 14.60 7.66
CA VAL A 369 -8.70 14.31 6.60
C VAL A 369 -8.48 12.91 6.03
N GLN A 370 -7.22 12.51 5.80
CA GLN A 370 -6.93 11.14 5.34
C GLN A 370 -7.39 10.09 6.35
N ALA A 371 -7.17 10.31 7.66
CA ALA A 371 -7.59 9.38 8.70
C ALA A 371 -9.12 9.22 8.73
N TYR A 372 -9.87 10.31 8.70
CA TYR A 372 -11.32 10.29 8.67
C TYR A 372 -11.89 9.72 7.37
N GLN A 373 -11.27 10.06 6.25
CA GLN A 373 -11.66 9.52 4.93
C GLN A 373 -11.43 8.02 4.86
N GLU A 374 -10.29 7.53 5.34
CA GLU A 374 -9.99 6.11 5.37
C GLU A 374 -10.99 5.33 6.23
N PHE A 375 -11.42 5.92 7.37
CA PHE A 375 -12.49 5.34 8.18
C PHE A 375 -13.80 5.25 7.37
N TRP A 376 -14.23 6.34 6.75
CA TRP A 376 -15.46 6.38 5.95
C TRP A 376 -15.45 5.37 4.81
N GLU A 377 -14.34 5.25 4.08
CA GLU A 377 -14.17 4.24 3.03
C GLU A 377 -14.26 2.81 3.55
N ARG A 378 -13.61 2.52 4.66
CA ARG A 378 -13.63 1.17 5.26
C ARG A 378 -15.01 0.78 5.79
N THR A 379 -15.87 1.75 6.04
CA THR A 379 -17.29 1.52 6.33
C THR A 379 -18.15 1.36 5.07
N ASN A 380 -17.53 1.20 3.90
CA ASN A 380 -18.21 1.20 2.60
C ASN A 380 -19.02 2.48 2.35
N LEU A 381 -18.44 3.63 2.66
CA LEU A 381 -19.01 4.97 2.48
C LEU A 381 -20.34 5.18 3.23
N ARG A 382 -20.47 4.63 4.44
CA ARG A 382 -21.71 4.69 5.22
C ARG A 382 -21.63 5.43 6.54
N LEU A 383 -20.49 5.33 7.24
CA LEU A 383 -20.35 5.88 8.59
C LEU A 383 -19.19 6.86 8.63
N SER A 384 -19.37 7.98 9.30
CA SER A 384 -18.31 8.93 9.63
C SER A 384 -18.26 9.19 11.13
N ILE A 385 -17.10 9.61 11.62
CA ILE A 385 -16.95 10.08 13.00
C ILE A 385 -17.60 11.46 13.12
N GLN A 386 -18.46 11.66 14.14
CA GLN A 386 -19.17 12.92 14.35
C GLN A 386 -19.20 13.28 15.84
N PRO A 387 -18.65 14.46 16.22
CA PRO A 387 -17.90 15.36 15.37
C PRO A 387 -16.47 14.87 15.11
N PRO A 388 -15.92 15.06 13.90
CA PRO A 388 -14.49 14.91 13.71
C PRO A 388 -13.76 16.00 14.50
N SER A 389 -12.76 15.62 15.30
CA SER A 389 -12.12 16.53 16.26
C SER A 389 -10.61 16.24 16.38
N PRO A 390 -9.78 17.29 16.61
CA PRO A 390 -8.37 17.09 16.95
C PRO A 390 -8.14 16.16 18.16
N LYS A 391 -9.10 16.02 19.06
CA LYS A 391 -9.04 15.12 20.21
C LYS A 391 -9.01 13.64 19.83
N ASN A 392 -9.53 13.30 18.65
CA ASN A 392 -9.58 11.93 18.17
C ASN A 392 -8.34 11.53 17.36
N LEU A 393 -7.38 12.43 17.23
CA LEU A 393 -6.16 12.24 16.44
C LEU A 393 -4.95 12.30 17.35
N ILE A 394 -4.07 11.29 17.27
CA ILE A 394 -2.74 11.31 17.91
C ILE A 394 -1.69 11.72 16.90
N ILE A 395 -0.79 12.59 17.33
CA ILE A 395 0.44 12.94 16.64
C ILE A 395 1.55 12.06 17.22
N PRO A 396 2.24 11.23 16.40
CA PRO A 396 3.37 10.44 16.86
C PRO A 396 4.50 11.33 17.39
N GLN A 397 5.16 10.88 18.48
CA GLN A 397 6.12 11.67 19.21
C GLN A 397 7.36 12.10 18.40
N HIS A 398 7.73 11.33 17.39
CA HIS A 398 9.02 11.51 16.71
C HIS A 398 8.97 12.46 15.49
N ASP A 399 7.86 12.56 14.80
CA ASP A 399 7.69 13.53 13.72
C ASP A 399 6.21 13.83 13.44
N TYR A 400 5.81 15.09 13.58
CA TYR A 400 4.47 15.53 13.18
C TYR A 400 4.20 15.30 11.66
N LYS A 401 5.25 15.13 10.85
CA LYS A 401 5.15 14.81 9.42
C LYS A 401 4.73 13.37 9.15
N ASP A 402 4.89 12.47 10.11
CA ASP A 402 4.46 11.07 9.99
C ASP A 402 2.94 10.89 9.93
N GLY A 403 2.21 11.98 10.09
CA GLY A 403 0.77 12.02 10.00
C GLY A 403 0.07 11.77 11.33
N SER A 404 -1.21 12.14 11.38
CA SER A 404 -2.07 11.89 12.53
C SER A 404 -2.69 10.50 12.45
N ARG A 405 -2.96 9.89 13.61
CA ARG A 405 -3.63 8.59 13.70
C ARG A 405 -4.94 8.71 14.46
N LEU A 406 -5.99 8.16 13.90
CA LEU A 406 -7.32 8.16 14.52
C LEU A 406 -7.36 7.13 15.68
N ILE A 407 -7.74 7.58 16.88
CA ILE A 407 -7.76 6.74 18.09
C ILE A 407 -9.15 6.50 18.67
N SER A 408 -10.18 7.18 18.18
CA SER A 408 -11.54 7.02 18.71
C SER A 408 -12.54 6.96 17.57
N ILE A 409 -13.33 5.89 17.57
CA ILE A 409 -14.37 5.64 16.59
C ILE A 409 -15.75 5.46 17.24
N SER A 410 -15.89 5.83 18.52
CA SER A 410 -17.11 5.58 19.30
C SER A 410 -18.31 6.38 18.77
N SER A 411 -18.11 7.61 18.30
CA SER A 411 -19.17 8.51 17.84
C SER A 411 -19.44 8.35 16.34
N ARG A 412 -19.82 7.17 15.88
CA ARG A 412 -20.14 6.89 14.48
C ARG A 412 -21.55 7.28 14.12
N LYS A 413 -21.73 8.01 13.02
CA LYS A 413 -23.04 8.35 12.47
C LYS A 413 -23.09 8.08 10.96
N PRO A 414 -24.29 7.76 10.42
CA PRO A 414 -24.45 7.61 8.98
C PRO A 414 -24.14 8.90 8.24
N VAL A 415 -23.35 8.78 7.15
CA VAL A 415 -23.09 9.83 6.17
C VAL A 415 -23.30 9.20 4.79
N LYS A 416 -24.16 9.81 3.99
CA LYS A 416 -24.68 9.18 2.78
C LYS A 416 -23.92 9.58 1.51
N SER A 417 -23.22 10.70 1.54
CA SER A 417 -22.57 11.26 0.36
C SER A 417 -21.18 11.80 0.66
N LEU A 418 -20.36 11.91 -0.38
CA LEU A 418 -19.02 12.51 -0.27
C LEU A 418 -19.11 14.00 0.06
N ALA A 419 -20.12 14.68 -0.47
CA ALA A 419 -20.34 16.10 -0.20
C ALA A 419 -20.68 16.33 1.28
N GLU A 420 -21.57 15.51 1.87
CA GLU A 420 -21.90 15.55 3.29
C GLU A 420 -20.65 15.27 4.16
N HIS A 421 -19.87 14.25 3.79
CA HIS A 421 -18.64 13.93 4.49
C HIS A 421 -17.60 15.05 4.43
N PHE A 422 -17.42 15.66 3.25
CA PHE A 422 -16.54 16.79 3.06
C PHE A 422 -16.95 17.99 3.92
N LEU A 423 -18.23 18.37 3.89
CA LEU A 423 -18.74 19.50 4.69
C LEU A 423 -18.53 19.27 6.18
N LEU A 424 -18.79 18.04 6.65
CA LEU A 424 -18.54 17.65 8.03
C LEU A 424 -17.07 17.87 8.44
N LEU A 425 -16.13 17.41 7.60
CA LEU A 425 -14.70 17.58 7.87
C LEU A 425 -14.30 19.07 7.83
N TYR A 426 -14.79 19.80 6.86
CA TYR A 426 -14.47 21.22 6.72
C TYR A 426 -14.99 22.04 7.91
N THR A 427 -16.27 21.87 8.28
CA THR A 427 -16.90 22.67 9.33
C THR A 427 -16.45 22.25 10.74
N GLU A 428 -16.51 20.95 11.04
CA GLU A 428 -16.32 20.44 12.42
C GLU A 428 -14.85 20.18 12.77
N TYR A 429 -14.04 19.76 11.80
CA TYR A 429 -12.62 19.53 12.07
C TYR A 429 -11.79 20.77 11.83
N ILE A 430 -11.90 21.42 10.66
CA ILE A 430 -11.01 22.51 10.25
C ILE A 430 -11.48 23.84 10.82
N VAL A 431 -12.64 24.34 10.38
CA VAL A 431 -13.14 25.65 10.79
C VAL A 431 -13.33 25.75 12.31
N SER A 432 -13.82 24.69 12.95
CA SER A 432 -13.96 24.65 14.40
C SER A 432 -12.61 24.74 15.13
N THR A 433 -11.57 24.05 14.61
CA THR A 433 -10.21 24.15 15.18
C THR A 433 -9.61 25.53 15.00
N GLU A 434 -9.77 26.13 13.82
CA GLU A 434 -9.26 27.48 13.54
C GLU A 434 -9.96 28.58 14.34
N LYS A 435 -11.24 28.41 14.62
CA LYS A 435 -11.96 29.31 15.56
C LYS A 435 -11.36 29.23 16.96
N LYS A 436 -10.92 28.03 17.39
CA LYS A 436 -10.26 27.84 18.69
C LYS A 436 -8.82 28.39 18.69
N TYR A 437 -8.13 28.33 17.55
CA TYR A 437 -6.74 28.77 17.35
C TYR A 437 -6.61 29.73 16.15
N PRO A 438 -6.94 31.03 16.33
CA PRO A 438 -7.01 31.99 15.23
C PRO A 438 -5.74 32.16 14.42
N GLY A 439 -4.56 31.90 15.00
CA GLY A 439 -3.27 31.94 14.30
C GLY A 439 -3.10 30.90 13.20
N LEU A 440 -3.99 29.90 13.14
CA LEU A 440 -4.00 28.88 12.07
C LEU A 440 -4.82 29.29 10.84
N ASN A 441 -5.62 30.35 10.94
CA ASN A 441 -6.73 30.67 10.03
C ASN A 441 -6.36 31.04 8.58
N HIS A 442 -5.09 31.31 8.29
CA HIS A 442 -4.69 31.76 6.95
C HIS A 442 -4.46 30.64 5.93
N MET A 443 -4.52 29.37 6.38
CA MET A 443 -4.15 28.22 5.58
C MET A 443 -5.22 27.13 5.46
N SER A 444 -6.45 27.40 5.92
CA SER A 444 -7.58 26.48 5.68
C SER A 444 -7.99 26.53 4.22
N ASP A 445 -7.11 26.03 3.37
CA ASP A 445 -7.45 25.87 1.98
C ASP A 445 -8.31 24.61 1.82
N TRP A 446 -9.59 24.83 1.52
CA TRP A 446 -10.53 23.74 1.22
C TRP A 446 -10.02 22.83 0.09
N GLU A 447 -9.16 23.34 -0.80
CA GLU A 447 -8.50 22.55 -1.86
C GLU A 447 -7.59 21.48 -1.30
N VAL A 448 -6.91 21.73 -0.18
CA VAL A 448 -6.09 20.73 0.52
C VAL A 448 -6.96 19.60 1.04
N ILE A 449 -8.13 19.92 1.57
CA ILE A 449 -9.08 18.93 2.08
C ILE A 449 -9.60 18.06 0.95
N PHE A 450 -10.04 18.68 -0.13
CA PHE A 450 -10.48 17.94 -1.32
C PHE A 450 -9.40 17.05 -1.86
N THR A 451 -8.19 17.54 -2.00
CA THR A 451 -7.06 16.75 -2.50
C THR A 451 -6.74 15.57 -1.58
N ALA A 452 -6.77 15.78 -0.26
CA ALA A 452 -6.55 14.70 0.70
C ALA A 452 -7.66 13.65 0.63
N THR A 453 -8.91 14.10 0.53
CA THR A 453 -10.08 13.23 0.38
C THR A 453 -9.99 12.37 -0.90
N ILE A 454 -9.63 13.01 -2.02
CA ILE A 454 -9.50 12.34 -3.31
C ILE A 454 -8.35 11.34 -3.34
N GLN A 455 -7.22 11.66 -2.70
CA GLN A 455 -6.10 10.72 -2.60
C GLN A 455 -6.42 9.48 -1.77
N ALA A 456 -7.20 9.65 -0.71
CA ALA A 456 -7.65 8.53 0.09
C ALA A 456 -8.55 7.59 -0.72
N LEU A 457 -9.37 8.12 -1.60
CA LEU A 457 -10.18 7.38 -2.56
C LEU A 457 -9.32 6.81 -3.69
N LYS A 458 -8.60 5.75 -3.46
CA LYS A 458 -7.73 5.07 -4.45
C LYS A 458 -8.13 5.33 -5.91
N VAL A 459 -7.21 5.85 -6.69
CA VAL A 459 -7.27 6.35 -8.09
C VAL A 459 -8.27 5.67 -9.07
N LYS A 460 -8.64 4.42 -8.87
CA LYS A 460 -9.61 3.72 -9.73
C LYS A 460 -11.06 4.19 -9.56
N LYS A 461 -11.42 4.73 -8.41
CA LYS A 461 -12.77 5.25 -8.12
C LYS A 461 -12.82 6.79 -8.19
N GLY A 462 -11.67 7.45 -8.18
CA GLY A 462 -11.55 8.89 -7.99
C GLY A 462 -12.33 9.72 -9.01
N LYS A 463 -12.21 9.40 -10.31
CA LYS A 463 -12.90 10.18 -11.36
C LYS A 463 -14.42 10.12 -11.22
N LYS A 464 -14.98 8.94 -11.05
CA LYS A 464 -16.42 8.73 -10.91
C LYS A 464 -16.97 9.36 -9.62
N VAL A 465 -16.18 9.32 -8.55
CA VAL A 465 -16.55 9.93 -7.27
C VAL A 465 -16.56 11.45 -7.37
N LEU A 466 -15.62 12.05 -8.10
CA LEU A 466 -15.60 13.48 -8.36
C LEU A 466 -16.74 13.94 -9.26
N GLU A 467 -17.07 13.18 -10.28
CA GLU A 467 -18.23 13.42 -11.13
C GLU A 467 -19.52 13.38 -10.28
N ASN A 468 -19.67 12.36 -9.44
CA ASN A 468 -20.80 12.27 -8.51
C ASN A 468 -20.83 13.42 -7.50
N LEU A 469 -19.68 13.84 -6.96
CA LEU A 469 -19.57 14.97 -6.05
C LEU A 469 -20.03 16.28 -6.73
N LYS A 470 -19.66 16.47 -7.99
CA LYS A 470 -20.11 17.62 -8.79
C LYS A 470 -21.62 17.61 -8.95
N ASP A 471 -22.21 16.47 -9.32
CA ASP A 471 -23.66 16.29 -9.46
C ASP A 471 -24.40 16.51 -8.12
N GLU A 472 -23.83 16.02 -7.01
CA GLU A 472 -24.39 16.21 -5.66
C GLU A 472 -24.39 17.68 -5.24
N ILE A 473 -23.30 18.42 -5.50
CA ILE A 473 -23.20 19.85 -5.22
C ILE A 473 -24.16 20.64 -6.11
N GLU A 474 -24.37 20.21 -7.36
CA GLU A 474 -25.29 20.87 -8.28
C GLU A 474 -26.77 20.68 -7.93
N SER A 475 -27.14 19.50 -7.45
CA SER A 475 -28.54 19.06 -7.30
C SER A 475 -29.15 19.31 -5.95
N SER A 476 -28.42 19.74 -4.91
CA SER A 476 -28.89 19.68 -3.54
C SER A 476 -28.79 21.00 -2.74
N ASN A 477 -29.47 21.00 -1.56
CA ASN A 477 -29.35 22.05 -0.54
C ASN A 477 -27.92 22.28 -0.02
N ILE A 478 -27.00 21.35 -0.30
CA ILE A 478 -25.57 21.41 0.05
C ILE A 478 -24.90 22.65 -0.57
N ALA A 479 -25.35 23.09 -1.74
CA ALA A 479 -24.86 24.35 -2.35
C ALA A 479 -25.07 25.56 -1.44
N LYS A 480 -26.22 25.63 -0.76
CA LYS A 480 -26.52 26.70 0.21
C LYS A 480 -25.66 26.59 1.47
N GLU A 481 -25.38 25.39 1.94
CA GLU A 481 -24.50 25.17 3.10
C GLU A 481 -23.05 25.53 2.76
N CYS A 482 -22.58 25.24 1.54
CA CYS A 482 -21.29 25.67 1.05
C CYS A 482 -21.16 27.20 0.98
N GLU A 483 -22.18 27.89 0.49
CA GLU A 483 -22.20 29.35 0.45
C GLU A 483 -22.15 30.00 1.84
N LEU A 484 -22.84 29.39 2.84
CA LEU A 484 -22.79 29.81 4.24
C LEU A 484 -21.40 29.77 4.87
N ILE A 485 -20.52 28.91 4.36
CA ILE A 485 -19.10 28.78 4.81
C ILE A 485 -18.13 29.49 3.86
N GLY A 486 -18.61 30.29 2.92
CA GLY A 486 -17.79 31.10 2.01
C GLY A 486 -17.26 30.35 0.78
N LEU A 487 -17.72 29.12 0.54
CA LEU A 487 -17.41 28.36 -0.67
C LEU A 487 -18.51 28.58 -1.71
N THR A 488 -18.18 29.22 -2.83
CA THR A 488 -19.12 29.33 -3.94
C THR A 488 -19.13 28.06 -4.78
N LYS A 489 -20.31 27.73 -5.30
CA LYS A 489 -20.50 26.60 -6.22
C LYS A 489 -19.52 26.67 -7.40
N ASP A 490 -19.35 27.85 -7.98
CA ASP A 490 -18.45 28.05 -9.14
C ASP A 490 -17.00 27.78 -8.78
N ARG A 491 -16.53 28.19 -7.60
CA ARG A 491 -15.17 27.92 -7.14
C ARG A 491 -14.93 26.42 -6.91
N ILE A 492 -15.88 25.73 -6.32
CA ILE A 492 -15.81 24.28 -6.13
C ILE A 492 -15.78 23.55 -7.49
N ASN A 493 -16.68 23.94 -8.40
CA ASN A 493 -16.73 23.34 -9.73
C ASN A 493 -15.47 23.61 -10.56
N GLN A 494 -14.93 24.81 -10.51
CA GLN A 494 -13.66 25.15 -11.15
C GLN A 494 -12.53 24.25 -10.62
N PHE A 495 -12.43 24.09 -9.33
CA PHE A 495 -11.40 23.25 -8.71
C PHE A 495 -11.59 21.76 -9.04
N LEU A 496 -12.82 21.24 -9.02
CA LEU A 496 -13.11 19.87 -9.43
C LEU A 496 -12.74 19.64 -10.90
N ASP A 497 -13.01 20.60 -11.77
CA ASP A 497 -12.61 20.55 -13.18
C ASP A 497 -11.07 20.57 -13.32
N GLU A 498 -10.38 21.37 -12.53
CA GLU A 498 -8.92 21.37 -12.49
C GLU A 498 -8.35 20.04 -12.02
N ILE A 499 -8.87 19.45 -10.95
CA ILE A 499 -8.45 18.11 -10.50
C ILE A 499 -8.81 17.05 -11.53
N LEU A 500 -10.02 17.09 -12.09
CA LEU A 500 -10.40 16.20 -13.19
C LEU A 500 -9.49 16.38 -14.41
N ASN A 501 -8.95 17.53 -14.63
CA ASN A 501 -8.04 17.84 -15.72
C ASN A 501 -6.56 17.58 -15.40
N LEU A 502 -6.08 17.78 -14.18
CA LEU A 502 -4.67 17.66 -13.78
C LEU A 502 -4.30 16.32 -13.14
N GLY A 503 -5.26 15.48 -12.78
CA GLY A 503 -5.03 14.27 -11.99
C GLY A 503 -5.04 14.53 -10.49
N VAL A 504 -4.95 13.46 -9.72
CA VAL A 504 -4.87 13.54 -8.26
C VAL A 504 -3.48 14.02 -7.87
N LEU A 505 -3.41 15.19 -7.24
CA LEU A 505 -2.16 15.76 -6.75
C LEU A 505 -1.70 15.01 -5.50
N THR A 506 -0.40 14.73 -5.41
CA THR A 506 0.18 14.15 -4.18
C THR A 506 0.36 15.24 -3.11
N LYS A 507 0.38 14.83 -1.83
CA LYS A 507 0.60 15.74 -0.70
C LYS A 507 1.82 16.67 -0.89
N PRO A 508 3.02 16.17 -1.26
CA PRO A 508 4.17 17.03 -1.48
C PRO A 508 3.95 18.07 -2.60
N VAL A 509 3.27 17.68 -3.67
CA VAL A 509 2.97 18.58 -4.80
C VAL A 509 2.03 19.69 -4.38
N VAL A 510 0.98 19.37 -3.60
CA VAL A 510 0.03 20.39 -3.11
C VAL A 510 0.76 21.40 -2.22
N PHE A 511 1.55 20.92 -1.26
CA PHE A 511 2.27 21.83 -0.35
C PHE A 511 3.30 22.70 -1.06
N ALA A 512 4.04 22.13 -1.99
CA ALA A 512 4.99 22.89 -2.80
C ALA A 512 4.27 23.94 -3.68
N SER A 513 3.13 23.57 -4.27
CA SER A 513 2.31 24.49 -5.08
C SER A 513 1.82 25.66 -4.26
N LEU A 514 1.20 25.42 -3.10
CA LEU A 514 0.70 26.48 -2.21
C LEU A 514 1.83 27.40 -1.73
N ARG A 515 2.97 26.83 -1.35
CA ARG A 515 4.12 27.63 -0.94
C ARG A 515 4.69 28.46 -2.08
N TYR A 516 4.72 27.91 -3.30
CA TYR A 516 5.18 28.63 -4.47
C TYR A 516 4.21 29.74 -4.88
N GLU A 517 2.90 29.48 -4.90
CA GLU A 517 1.85 30.48 -5.19
C GLU A 517 1.94 31.67 -4.23
N ARG A 518 2.00 31.38 -2.92
CA ARG A 518 2.18 32.42 -1.91
C ARG A 518 3.47 33.22 -2.11
N TRP A 519 4.57 32.56 -2.46
CA TRP A 519 5.83 33.26 -2.74
C TRP A 519 5.69 34.18 -3.96
N LEU A 520 4.99 33.74 -5.02
CA LEU A 520 4.70 34.54 -6.20
C LEU A 520 3.84 35.78 -5.86
N ASP A 521 2.84 35.59 -4.99
CA ASP A 521 1.97 36.71 -4.54
C ASP A 521 2.74 37.77 -3.74
N LEU A 522 3.69 37.33 -2.91
CA LEU A 522 4.55 38.23 -2.14
C LEU A 522 5.66 38.89 -2.99
N ASN A 523 6.00 38.29 -4.13
CA ASN A 523 7.09 38.75 -5.02
C ASN A 523 6.60 38.86 -6.47
N PRO A 524 5.62 39.74 -6.77
CA PRO A 524 5.00 39.80 -8.09
C PRO A 524 5.98 40.18 -9.21
N ASP A 525 7.03 40.93 -8.89
CA ASP A 525 8.03 41.40 -9.84
C ASP A 525 9.31 40.55 -9.83
N ALA A 526 9.26 39.35 -9.27
CA ALA A 526 10.42 38.46 -9.22
C ALA A 526 10.88 38.04 -10.62
N THR A 527 12.21 38.05 -10.82
CA THR A 527 12.83 37.60 -12.06
C THR A 527 12.65 36.09 -12.24
N LEU A 528 12.71 35.57 -13.47
CA LEU A 528 12.67 34.14 -13.77
C LEU A 528 13.78 33.37 -13.03
N LYS A 529 14.94 34.00 -12.84
CA LYS A 529 16.04 33.45 -12.02
C LYS A 529 15.59 33.20 -10.59
N ALA A 530 14.95 34.17 -9.94
CA ALA A 530 14.44 34.04 -8.58
C ALA A 530 13.34 32.98 -8.50
N LYS A 531 12.39 32.98 -9.44
CA LYS A 531 11.30 32.00 -9.56
C LYS A 531 11.87 30.57 -9.72
N SER A 532 12.90 30.39 -10.57
CA SER A 532 13.58 29.11 -10.77
C SER A 532 14.30 28.64 -9.52
N SER A 533 14.99 29.53 -8.79
CA SER A 533 15.70 29.20 -7.56
C SER A 533 14.73 28.65 -6.50
N ILE A 534 13.63 29.34 -6.26
CA ILE A 534 12.60 28.90 -5.31
C ILE A 534 11.99 27.56 -5.70
N LEU A 535 11.71 27.32 -6.97
CA LEU A 535 11.19 26.02 -7.41
C LEU A 535 12.19 24.88 -7.15
N GLN A 536 13.48 25.13 -7.34
CA GLN A 536 14.51 24.12 -7.04
C GLN A 536 14.59 23.80 -5.55
N ASP A 537 14.49 24.82 -4.70
CA ASP A 537 14.45 24.65 -3.26
C ASP A 537 13.20 23.83 -2.85
N LEU A 538 12.04 24.14 -3.43
CA LEU A 538 10.81 23.40 -3.19
C LEU A 538 10.90 21.94 -3.67
N TYR A 539 11.51 21.69 -4.82
CA TYR A 539 11.74 20.34 -5.32
C TYR A 539 12.63 19.53 -4.38
N LYS A 540 13.60 20.17 -3.76
CA LYS A 540 14.48 19.55 -2.77
C LYS A 540 13.78 19.35 -1.43
N ASP A 541 13.11 20.39 -0.91
CA ASP A 541 12.45 20.39 0.39
C ASP A 541 11.34 19.33 0.48
N TYR A 542 10.63 19.10 -0.62
CA TYR A 542 9.51 18.16 -0.70
C TYR A 542 9.83 16.85 -1.45
N ASP A 543 11.10 16.61 -1.78
CA ASP A 543 11.57 15.43 -2.54
C ASP A 543 10.75 15.19 -3.82
N LEU A 544 10.43 16.26 -4.55
CA LEU A 544 9.57 16.18 -5.74
C LEU A 544 10.27 15.58 -6.96
N ASN A 545 11.59 15.46 -6.97
CA ASN A 545 12.33 15.04 -8.15
C ASN A 545 11.89 13.68 -8.69
N SER A 546 11.60 12.72 -7.81
CA SER A 546 11.07 11.43 -8.20
C SER A 546 9.61 11.50 -8.68
N LEU A 547 8.81 12.34 -8.05
CA LEU A 547 7.40 12.54 -8.38
C LEU A 547 7.21 13.27 -9.71
N LEU A 548 8.05 14.28 -10.01
CA LEU A 548 7.99 15.03 -11.27
C LEU A 548 8.23 14.14 -12.50
N ASP A 549 8.99 13.07 -12.36
CA ASP A 549 9.19 12.11 -13.43
C ASP A 549 8.06 11.09 -13.53
N GLU A 550 7.42 10.81 -12.40
CA GLU A 550 6.28 9.90 -12.34
C GLU A 550 4.98 10.56 -12.79
N TYR A 551 4.83 11.85 -12.49
CA TYR A 551 3.67 12.68 -12.81
C TYR A 551 4.11 13.92 -13.59
N PRO A 552 4.35 13.80 -14.91
CA PRO A 552 4.84 14.90 -15.74
C PRO A 552 3.88 16.10 -15.80
N GLU A 553 2.60 15.90 -15.58
CA GLU A 553 1.59 16.94 -15.44
C GLU A 553 1.89 17.92 -14.29
N THR A 554 2.60 17.48 -13.27
CA THR A 554 3.02 18.32 -12.15
C THR A 554 4.04 19.38 -12.61
N ARG A 555 4.96 19.01 -13.49
CA ARG A 555 5.92 19.98 -14.08
C ARG A 555 5.18 21.07 -14.86
N VAL A 556 4.19 20.66 -15.63
CA VAL A 556 3.37 21.59 -16.41
C VAL A 556 2.62 22.56 -15.49
N ARG A 557 2.10 22.08 -14.35
CA ARG A 557 1.44 22.91 -13.36
C ARG A 557 2.37 24.00 -12.80
N PHE A 558 3.56 23.64 -12.32
CA PHE A 558 4.52 24.62 -11.81
C PHE A 558 4.95 25.62 -12.89
N PHE A 559 5.09 25.14 -14.12
CA PHE A 559 5.40 25.97 -15.25
C PHE A 559 4.28 26.98 -15.54
N MET A 560 3.03 26.55 -15.56
CA MET A 560 1.87 27.43 -15.72
C MET A 560 1.80 28.49 -14.62
N MET A 561 2.01 28.12 -13.37
CA MET A 561 2.02 29.06 -12.24
C MET A 561 3.10 30.13 -12.42
N THR A 562 4.27 29.73 -12.92
CA THR A 562 5.38 30.65 -13.19
C THR A 562 5.06 31.66 -14.30
N CYS A 563 4.37 31.20 -15.34
CA CYS A 563 4.11 31.97 -16.54
C CYS A 563 2.76 32.68 -16.55
N PHE A 564 1.92 32.45 -15.55
CA PHE A 564 0.50 32.92 -15.57
C PHE A 564 0.30 34.39 -15.87
N LYS A 565 1.19 35.27 -15.38
CA LYS A 565 1.13 36.72 -15.63
C LYS A 565 1.71 37.14 -17.00
N GLU A 566 2.44 36.26 -17.65
CA GLU A 566 3.21 36.55 -18.89
C GLU A 566 2.68 35.71 -20.08
N CYS A 567 1.73 34.82 -19.86
CA CYS A 567 1.13 34.00 -20.90
C CYS A 567 0.00 34.69 -21.64
N SER A 568 0.03 34.64 -22.97
CA SER A 568 -1.14 34.96 -23.78
C SER A 568 -2.26 33.94 -23.52
N ALA A 569 -3.52 34.32 -23.74
CA ALA A 569 -4.67 33.40 -23.65
C ALA A 569 -4.52 32.17 -24.55
N GLU A 570 -3.82 32.32 -25.67
CA GLU A 570 -3.52 31.29 -26.63
C GLU A 570 -2.56 30.24 -26.04
N LEU A 571 -1.49 30.71 -25.40
CA LEU A 571 -0.50 29.84 -24.74
C LEU A 571 -1.12 29.11 -23.53
N TYR A 572 -1.99 29.78 -22.79
CA TYR A 572 -2.74 29.15 -21.69
C TYR A 572 -3.64 28.01 -22.18
N ASN A 573 -4.29 28.18 -23.33
CA ASN A 573 -5.10 27.13 -23.94
C ASN A 573 -4.23 25.96 -24.48
N GLU A 574 -3.04 26.24 -24.98
CA GLU A 574 -2.05 25.19 -25.33
C GLU A 574 -1.66 24.35 -24.14
N PHE A 575 -1.37 24.98 -22.99
CA PHE A 575 -1.09 24.24 -21.75
C PHE A 575 -2.26 23.40 -21.31
N LYS A 576 -3.48 23.93 -21.32
CA LYS A 576 -4.69 23.16 -20.99
C LYS A 576 -4.86 21.95 -21.90
N THR A 577 -4.62 22.13 -23.20
CA THR A 577 -4.71 21.05 -24.18
C THR A 577 -3.63 20.00 -23.91
N LEU A 578 -2.41 20.43 -23.64
CA LEU A 578 -1.30 19.55 -23.32
C LEU A 578 -1.58 18.69 -22.05
N ILE A 579 -2.12 19.31 -21.01
CA ILE A 579 -2.53 18.62 -19.78
C ILE A 579 -3.64 17.60 -20.07
N LYS A 580 -4.62 17.98 -20.89
CA LYS A 580 -5.74 17.11 -21.29
C LYS A 580 -5.26 15.90 -22.09
N ASP A 581 -4.32 16.11 -23.01
CA ASP A 581 -3.74 15.04 -23.82
C ASP A 581 -2.87 14.09 -23.00
N LEU A 582 -2.10 14.62 -22.04
CA LEU A 582 -1.35 13.82 -21.06
C LEU A 582 -2.25 12.90 -20.25
N ARG A 583 -3.42 13.39 -19.85
CA ARG A 583 -4.40 12.63 -19.07
C ARG A 583 -5.09 11.55 -19.89
N ARG A 584 -5.41 11.83 -21.13
CA ARG A 584 -5.97 10.85 -22.05
C ARG A 584 -4.95 9.79 -22.45
N LYS A 585 -3.66 9.96 -22.03
CA LYS A 585 -2.53 9.13 -22.47
C LYS A 585 -2.25 9.23 -23.97
N ASP A 586 -2.75 10.27 -24.61
CA ASP A 586 -2.56 10.51 -26.04
C ASP A 586 -1.17 11.06 -26.33
N ILE A 587 -0.49 11.60 -25.30
CA ILE A 587 0.90 12.06 -25.38
C ILE A 587 1.78 11.25 -24.43
N SER A 588 2.86 10.74 -24.97
CA SER A 588 3.91 10.13 -24.16
C SER A 588 4.69 11.21 -23.40
N PRO A 589 5.28 10.91 -22.23
CA PRO A 589 6.17 11.85 -21.53
C PRO A 589 7.35 12.35 -22.37
N TRP A 590 7.70 11.64 -23.41
CA TRP A 590 8.71 12.05 -24.38
C TRP A 590 8.21 13.20 -25.27
N ASN A 591 7.03 13.06 -25.84
CA ASN A 591 6.40 14.10 -26.64
C ASN A 591 6.06 15.32 -25.79
N LEU A 592 5.89 15.15 -24.47
CA LEU A 592 5.76 16.26 -23.55
C LEU A 592 7.01 17.15 -23.54
N GLN A 593 8.20 16.56 -23.47
CA GLN A 593 9.45 17.34 -23.51
C GLN A 593 9.58 18.15 -24.80
N GLU A 594 9.18 17.57 -25.92
CA GLU A 594 9.19 18.23 -27.21
C GLU A 594 8.21 19.41 -27.27
N ARG A 595 6.94 19.18 -26.86
CA ARG A 595 5.93 20.23 -26.81
C ARG A 595 6.25 21.35 -25.82
N MET A 596 6.83 21.01 -24.66
CA MET A 596 7.27 22.02 -23.70
C MET A 596 8.44 22.84 -24.23
N SER A 597 9.33 22.26 -25.01
CA SER A 597 10.39 22.99 -25.71
C SER A 597 9.82 23.94 -26.77
N ASP A 598 8.81 23.50 -27.51
CA ASP A 598 8.13 24.35 -28.50
C ASP A 598 7.40 25.53 -27.85
N ILE A 599 6.74 25.31 -26.72
CA ILE A 599 6.12 26.37 -25.93
C ILE A 599 7.17 27.35 -25.42
N GLN A 600 8.32 26.88 -24.95
CA GLN A 600 9.43 27.72 -24.51
C GLN A 600 9.97 28.63 -25.62
N LEU A 601 10.03 28.14 -26.86
CA LEU A 601 10.43 28.92 -28.02
C LEU A 601 9.45 30.04 -28.38
N LYS A 602 8.17 29.87 -28.05
CA LYS A 602 7.09 30.88 -28.26
C LYS A 602 7.12 32.00 -27.24
N ILE A 603 7.72 31.75 -26.07
CA ILE A 603 7.89 32.73 -25.01
C ILE A 603 9.22 33.44 -25.22
N HIS A 604 9.34 34.44 -26.00
CA HIS A 604 10.53 35.22 -26.37
C HIS A 604 11.54 35.47 -25.22
N LEU A 605 12.16 34.37 -24.71
CA LEU A 605 13.13 34.42 -23.62
C LEU A 605 14.53 34.67 -24.16
N ASN A 606 15.36 35.45 -23.43
CA ASN A 606 16.78 35.51 -23.67
C ASN A 606 17.49 34.22 -23.28
N GLU A 607 18.76 34.03 -23.62
CA GLU A 607 19.48 32.78 -23.38
C GLU A 607 19.63 32.43 -21.89
N GLU A 608 19.79 33.43 -21.01
CA GLU A 608 19.85 33.22 -19.57
C GLU A 608 18.49 32.80 -19.02
N GLU A 609 17.42 33.39 -19.47
CA GLU A 609 16.03 33.03 -19.11
C GLU A 609 15.67 31.63 -19.62
N LYS A 610 16.08 31.27 -20.84
CA LYS A 610 15.91 29.90 -21.36
C LYS A 610 16.59 28.87 -20.47
N PHE A 611 17.77 29.18 -19.95
CA PHE A 611 18.49 28.30 -19.02
C PHE A 611 17.70 28.10 -17.72
N PHE A 612 17.23 29.16 -17.08
CA PHE A 612 16.44 29.03 -15.85
C PHE A 612 15.10 28.35 -16.09
N PHE A 613 14.49 28.61 -17.21
CA PHE A 613 13.23 27.98 -17.62
C PHE A 613 13.38 26.47 -17.84
N ALA A 614 14.45 26.07 -18.53
CA ALA A 614 14.77 24.66 -18.71
C ALA A 614 15.06 23.95 -17.38
N ARG A 615 15.71 24.61 -16.42
CA ARG A 615 15.92 24.07 -15.06
C ARG A 615 14.63 23.90 -14.27
N MET A 616 13.65 24.78 -14.43
CA MET A 616 12.33 24.62 -13.82
C MET A 616 11.60 23.38 -14.35
N LEU A 617 11.70 23.11 -15.65
CA LEU A 617 11.08 21.98 -16.29
C LEU A 617 11.85 20.66 -16.04
N PHE A 618 13.17 20.77 -15.94
CA PHE A 618 14.09 19.63 -15.82
C PHE A 618 15.09 19.87 -14.68
N PRO A 619 14.66 19.83 -13.44
CA PRO A 619 15.45 20.28 -12.28
C PRO A 619 16.76 19.52 -12.05
N ASN A 620 16.91 18.35 -12.66
CA ASN A 620 18.09 17.50 -12.49
C ASN A 620 19.10 17.60 -13.64
N VAL A 621 18.99 18.63 -14.48
CA VAL A 621 19.90 18.83 -15.61
C VAL A 621 20.91 19.89 -15.26
N ASP A 622 22.16 19.45 -15.03
CA ASP A 622 23.27 20.34 -14.67
C ASP A 622 24.14 20.76 -15.87
N SER A 623 23.94 20.17 -17.04
CA SER A 623 24.80 20.45 -18.21
C SER A 623 24.11 21.30 -19.26
N ALA A 624 24.83 22.32 -19.76
CA ALA A 624 24.41 23.15 -20.89
C ALA A 624 24.11 22.30 -22.13
N ASP A 625 24.89 21.24 -22.36
CA ASP A 625 24.75 20.31 -23.47
C ASP A 625 23.37 19.62 -23.49
N TYR A 626 22.83 19.28 -22.31
CA TYR A 626 21.50 18.67 -22.23
C TYR A 626 20.39 19.69 -22.57
N ILE A 627 20.55 20.91 -22.15
CA ILE A 627 19.60 21.99 -22.43
C ILE A 627 19.56 22.25 -23.94
N GLU A 628 20.71 22.27 -24.57
CA GLU A 628 20.83 22.36 -26.02
C GLU A 628 20.12 21.21 -26.72
N LEU A 629 20.37 19.95 -26.29
CA LEU A 629 19.69 18.76 -26.81
C LEU A 629 18.16 18.79 -26.67
N VAL A 630 17.63 19.46 -25.65
CA VAL A 630 16.18 19.55 -25.41
C VAL A 630 15.54 20.71 -26.16
N THR A 631 16.27 21.82 -26.32
CA THR A 631 15.72 23.10 -26.82
C THR A 631 15.96 23.33 -28.30
N THR A 632 17.00 22.74 -28.88
CA THR A 632 17.32 22.90 -30.31
C THR A 632 16.68 21.81 -31.17
N THR A 633 16.32 22.13 -32.41
CA THR A 633 15.80 21.16 -33.37
C THR A 633 16.81 20.04 -33.65
N HIS A 634 18.08 20.38 -33.83
CA HIS A 634 19.16 19.43 -34.06
C HIS A 634 19.35 18.46 -32.89
N GLY A 635 19.35 18.97 -31.66
CA GLY A 635 19.46 18.13 -30.46
C GLY A 635 18.27 17.19 -30.30
N ARG A 636 17.04 17.62 -30.63
CA ARG A 636 15.85 16.75 -30.63
C ARG A 636 15.98 15.62 -31.64
N GLU A 637 16.37 15.92 -32.86
CA GLU A 637 16.58 14.90 -33.91
C GLU A 637 17.66 13.90 -33.51
N ALA A 638 18.78 14.36 -33.00
CA ALA A 638 19.86 13.49 -32.52
C ALA A 638 19.40 12.51 -31.44
N ARG A 639 18.58 12.98 -30.48
CA ARG A 639 18.00 12.13 -29.45
C ARG A 639 16.98 11.13 -29.99
N LEU A 640 16.11 11.54 -30.91
CA LEU A 640 15.12 10.65 -31.53
C LEU A 640 15.78 9.50 -32.28
N ASN A 641 16.89 9.76 -32.97
CA ASN A 641 17.65 8.75 -33.71
C ASN A 641 18.29 7.68 -32.80
N LEU A 642 18.49 7.98 -31.50
CA LEU A 642 18.97 7.02 -30.53
C LEU A 642 17.88 6.16 -29.90
N VAL A 643 16.61 6.42 -30.18
CA VAL A 643 15.45 5.75 -29.55
C VAL A 643 14.87 4.71 -30.48
N THR A 644 14.91 3.45 -30.06
CA THR A 644 14.19 2.37 -30.72
C THR A 644 12.84 2.19 -30.04
N GLN A 645 11.75 2.25 -30.82
CA GLN A 645 10.41 1.93 -30.34
C GLN A 645 10.08 0.49 -30.70
N THR A 646 9.52 -0.25 -29.75
CA THR A 646 9.16 -1.66 -29.94
C THR A 646 7.82 -1.96 -29.28
N GLU A 647 6.97 -2.68 -30.01
CA GLU A 647 5.74 -3.22 -29.45
C GLU A 647 6.03 -4.58 -28.81
N CYS A 648 5.53 -4.78 -27.57
CA CYS A 648 5.65 -6.01 -26.83
C CYS A 648 4.33 -6.82 -26.86
N LYS A 649 4.35 -8.05 -26.33
CA LYS A 649 3.18 -8.94 -26.32
C LYS A 649 1.94 -8.38 -25.61
N ASP A 650 2.09 -7.40 -24.75
CA ASP A 650 1.00 -6.72 -24.06
C ASP A 650 0.33 -5.62 -24.91
N GLY A 651 0.70 -5.50 -26.18
CA GLY A 651 0.20 -4.49 -27.11
C GLY A 651 0.65 -3.07 -26.80
N LYS A 652 1.67 -2.91 -25.95
CA LYS A 652 2.19 -1.58 -25.57
C LYS A 652 3.53 -1.30 -26.22
N ILE A 653 3.75 -0.02 -26.47
CA ILE A 653 5.00 0.48 -27.02
C ILE A 653 5.97 0.75 -25.89
N TYR A 654 7.18 0.19 -26.01
CA TYR A 654 8.32 0.43 -25.16
C TYR A 654 9.43 1.12 -25.94
N ARG A 655 10.26 1.87 -25.23
CA ARG A 655 11.39 2.57 -25.82
C ARG A 655 12.69 2.00 -25.28
N ILE A 656 13.63 1.77 -26.17
CA ILE A 656 14.98 1.28 -25.88
C ILE A 656 15.96 2.36 -26.31
N ARG A 657 16.76 2.89 -25.38
CA ARG A 657 17.69 3.96 -25.67
C ARG A 657 18.83 4.03 -24.64
N PRO A 658 19.94 4.66 -24.99
CA PRO A 658 20.96 5.05 -23.99
C PRO A 658 20.35 5.97 -22.92
N PRO A 659 20.96 6.06 -21.72
CA PRO A 659 20.56 7.05 -20.74
C PRO A 659 20.83 8.46 -21.29
N PHE A 660 19.88 9.36 -21.08
CA PHE A 660 20.03 10.77 -21.42
C PHE A 660 20.36 11.61 -20.20
N LEU A 661 20.19 11.06 -19.00
CA LEU A 661 20.41 11.73 -17.72
C LEU A 661 21.18 10.84 -16.76
N PRO A 662 22.13 11.38 -15.99
CA PRO A 662 22.85 10.61 -14.96
C PRO A 662 21.93 9.91 -13.96
N LYS A 663 20.79 10.52 -13.61
CA LYS A 663 19.80 9.92 -12.71
C LYS A 663 19.14 8.65 -13.26
N GLU A 664 19.09 8.47 -14.57
CA GLU A 664 18.57 7.24 -15.18
C GLU A 664 19.51 6.06 -14.91
N ILE A 665 20.81 6.32 -14.87
CA ILE A 665 21.84 5.35 -14.48
C ILE A 665 21.68 5.01 -12.99
N ALA A 666 21.48 6.00 -12.12
CA ALA A 666 21.23 5.78 -10.71
C ALA A 666 19.94 4.96 -10.46
N ARG A 667 18.89 5.24 -11.21
CA ARG A 667 17.65 4.44 -11.16
C ARG A 667 17.84 3.02 -11.66
N PHE A 668 18.66 2.83 -12.68
CA PHE A 668 19.01 1.49 -13.16
C PHE A 668 19.81 0.73 -12.11
N HIS A 669 20.72 1.40 -11.41
CA HIS A 669 21.43 0.82 -10.27
C HIS A 669 20.47 0.34 -9.18
N ASN A 670 19.44 1.13 -8.86
CA ASN A 670 18.41 0.71 -7.90
C ASN A 670 17.65 -0.54 -8.38
N ILE A 671 17.36 -0.66 -9.69
CA ILE A 671 16.75 -1.88 -10.23
C ILE A 671 17.68 -3.09 -10.04
N LEU A 672 18.98 -2.94 -10.26
CA LEU A 672 19.96 -4.02 -10.02
C LEU A 672 19.95 -4.43 -8.54
N THR A 673 19.88 -3.47 -7.63
CA THR A 673 19.79 -3.71 -6.18
C THR A 673 18.48 -4.44 -5.81
N GLU A 674 17.34 -4.15 -6.47
CA GLU A 674 16.07 -4.90 -6.29
C GLU A 674 16.24 -6.42 -6.59
N PHE A 675 17.24 -6.77 -7.43
CA PHE A 675 17.60 -8.16 -7.75
C PHE A 675 18.78 -8.70 -6.94
N SER A 676 19.13 -8.01 -5.85
CA SER A 676 20.27 -8.37 -4.97
C SER A 676 21.64 -8.40 -5.69
N LEU A 677 21.77 -7.61 -6.75
CA LEU A 677 23.00 -7.46 -7.49
C LEU A 677 23.79 -6.27 -6.93
N SER A 678 24.92 -6.53 -6.28
CA SER A 678 25.84 -5.49 -5.81
C SER A 678 26.79 -5.13 -6.95
N VAL A 679 26.60 -3.97 -7.55
CA VAL A 679 27.35 -3.51 -8.73
C VAL A 679 27.92 -2.13 -8.49
N ILE A 680 29.14 -1.91 -8.96
CA ILE A 680 29.78 -0.59 -8.99
C ILE A 680 29.96 -0.18 -10.45
N PHE A 681 29.33 0.93 -10.85
CA PHE A 681 29.52 1.48 -12.18
C PHE A 681 30.82 2.27 -12.29
N SER A 682 31.46 2.18 -13.47
CA SER A 682 32.64 2.95 -13.85
C SER A 682 32.36 3.75 -15.11
N SER A 683 33.21 4.71 -15.41
CA SER A 683 33.14 5.54 -16.63
C SER A 683 33.29 4.75 -17.94
N SER A 684 33.81 3.52 -17.87
CA SER A 684 33.94 2.63 -19.02
C SER A 684 32.65 1.86 -19.35
N HIS A 685 31.66 1.88 -18.47
CA HIS A 685 30.40 1.21 -18.73
C HIS A 685 29.49 2.01 -19.65
N GLN A 686 28.86 1.31 -20.57
CA GLN A 686 27.85 1.83 -21.48
C GLN A 686 26.52 1.15 -21.13
N PHE A 687 25.41 1.85 -21.39
CA PHE A 687 24.08 1.44 -20.93
C PHE A 687 23.08 1.48 -22.08
N LEU A 688 22.14 0.53 -22.06
CA LEU A 688 20.95 0.55 -22.90
C LEU A 688 19.74 0.27 -22.00
N LEU A 689 18.83 1.23 -21.91
CA LEU A 689 17.76 1.23 -20.94
C LEU A 689 16.40 1.07 -21.63
N THR A 690 15.45 0.45 -20.95
CA THR A 690 14.08 0.28 -21.45
C THR A 690 13.10 1.12 -20.64
N PHE A 691 12.18 1.78 -21.36
CA PHE A 691 11.16 2.65 -20.79
C PHE A 691 9.77 2.28 -21.32
N ASN A 692 8.76 2.36 -20.49
CA ASN A 692 7.37 2.21 -20.92
C ASN A 692 6.84 3.51 -21.57
N ASN A 693 5.60 3.48 -22.01
CA ASN A 693 4.92 4.63 -22.64
C ASN A 693 4.81 5.87 -21.71
N ARG A 694 4.96 5.69 -20.37
CA ARG A 694 4.99 6.78 -19.37
C ARG A 694 6.41 7.21 -19.01
N ASN A 695 7.39 6.87 -19.83
CA ASN A 695 8.82 7.12 -19.59
C ASN A 695 9.36 6.57 -18.24
N ARG A 696 8.73 5.55 -17.68
CA ARG A 696 9.23 4.86 -16.48
C ARG A 696 10.24 3.82 -16.89
N LEU A 697 11.38 3.81 -16.21
CA LEU A 697 12.42 2.81 -16.41
C LEU A 697 11.89 1.42 -16.00
N THR A 698 11.93 0.49 -16.94
CA THR A 698 11.44 -0.89 -16.77
C THR A 698 12.55 -1.92 -16.64
N GLY A 699 13.77 -1.54 -17.04
CA GLY A 699 14.95 -2.37 -16.98
C GLY A 699 16.04 -1.85 -17.91
N GLY A 700 17.02 -2.68 -18.22
CA GLY A 700 18.12 -2.33 -19.10
C GLY A 700 19.21 -3.38 -19.07
N LEU A 701 20.29 -3.04 -19.76
CA LEU A 701 21.54 -3.77 -19.74
C LEU A 701 22.70 -2.79 -19.75
N TYR A 702 23.89 -3.26 -19.33
CA TYR A 702 25.10 -2.49 -19.42
C TYR A 702 26.29 -3.39 -19.75
N TRP A 703 27.27 -2.80 -20.42
CA TRP A 703 28.44 -3.49 -20.93
C TRP A 703 29.68 -2.59 -20.88
N LYS A 704 30.83 -3.19 -21.07
CA LYS A 704 32.10 -2.48 -21.29
C LYS A 704 32.73 -2.93 -22.57
N LYS A 705 33.40 -1.99 -23.28
CA LYS A 705 34.24 -2.31 -24.42
C LYS A 705 35.54 -2.97 -23.94
N LEU A 706 35.94 -4.02 -24.65
CA LEU A 706 37.23 -4.68 -24.51
C LEU A 706 38.06 -4.46 -25.77
N GLU A 707 39.34 -4.80 -25.72
CA GLU A 707 40.22 -4.76 -26.90
C GLU A 707 39.71 -5.71 -28.00
N ASN A 708 40.16 -5.48 -29.26
CA ASN A 708 39.89 -6.34 -30.41
C ASN A 708 38.41 -6.50 -30.78
N ASN A 709 37.69 -5.38 -30.91
CA ASN A 709 36.26 -5.35 -31.30
C ASN A 709 35.36 -6.29 -30.48
N ARG A 710 35.67 -6.39 -29.18
CA ARG A 710 34.92 -7.20 -28.22
C ARG A 710 34.21 -6.31 -27.21
N VAL A 711 33.06 -6.80 -26.72
CA VAL A 711 32.38 -6.23 -25.58
C VAL A 711 32.08 -7.31 -24.55
N HIS A 712 32.07 -6.92 -23.30
CA HIS A 712 31.58 -7.77 -22.20
C HIS A 712 30.28 -7.22 -21.69
N LEU A 713 29.20 -7.99 -21.86
CA LEU A 713 27.88 -7.71 -21.31
C LEU A 713 27.86 -8.11 -19.85
N GLU A 714 27.76 -7.14 -18.97
CA GLU A 714 27.84 -7.36 -17.51
C GLU A 714 26.51 -7.92 -16.97
N TRP A 715 25.40 -7.21 -17.17
CA TRP A 715 24.09 -7.64 -16.71
C TRP A 715 22.96 -7.19 -17.63
N VAL A 716 21.89 -8.01 -17.63
CA VAL A 716 20.60 -7.71 -18.27
C VAL A 716 19.52 -7.91 -17.22
N VAL A 717 18.78 -6.86 -16.90
CA VAL A 717 17.74 -6.92 -15.88
C VAL A 717 16.47 -6.23 -16.38
N ILE A 718 15.35 -6.92 -16.26
CA ILE A 718 14.00 -6.38 -16.48
C ILE A 718 13.19 -6.61 -15.22
N ARG A 719 12.51 -5.60 -14.73
CA ARG A 719 11.64 -5.70 -13.55
C ARG A 719 10.62 -6.82 -13.71
N LYS A 720 10.33 -7.57 -12.66
CA LYS A 720 9.46 -8.76 -12.66
C LYS A 720 8.14 -8.54 -13.41
N LYS A 721 7.54 -7.37 -13.22
CA LYS A 721 6.28 -6.98 -13.88
C LYS A 721 6.34 -7.00 -15.42
N TYR A 722 7.53 -6.82 -16.00
CA TYR A 722 7.74 -6.70 -17.46
C TYR A 722 8.47 -7.89 -18.08
N GLN A 723 8.72 -8.97 -17.32
CA GLN A 723 9.48 -10.11 -17.83
C GLN A 723 8.71 -11.01 -18.80
N LYS A 724 7.37 -11.11 -18.65
CA LYS A 724 6.53 -12.00 -19.47
C LYS A 724 6.11 -11.42 -20.84
N ILE A 725 6.45 -10.18 -21.11
CA ILE A 725 5.99 -9.46 -22.32
C ILE A 725 7.02 -9.43 -23.48
N GLU A 726 8.05 -10.25 -23.41
CA GLU A 726 9.17 -10.33 -24.36
C GLU A 726 10.06 -9.07 -24.44
N LEU A 727 9.96 -8.14 -23.50
CA LEU A 727 10.77 -6.92 -23.49
C LEU A 727 12.28 -7.21 -23.44
N SER A 728 12.71 -8.23 -22.69
CA SER A 728 14.12 -8.66 -22.68
C SER A 728 14.61 -9.16 -24.03
N LYS A 729 13.76 -9.85 -24.78
CA LYS A 729 14.09 -10.31 -26.14
C LYS A 729 14.29 -9.13 -27.09
N ARG A 730 13.41 -8.13 -27.01
CA ARG A 730 13.51 -6.90 -27.80
C ARG A 730 14.75 -6.08 -27.45
N LEU A 731 15.04 -5.95 -26.15
CA LEU A 731 16.23 -5.27 -25.65
C LEU A 731 17.52 -5.95 -26.16
N MET A 732 17.59 -7.27 -26.12
CA MET A 732 18.75 -8.01 -26.64
C MET A 732 18.89 -7.89 -28.15
N SER A 733 17.78 -7.89 -28.90
CA SER A 733 17.81 -7.66 -30.34
C SER A 733 18.39 -6.28 -30.68
N ASP A 734 17.84 -5.22 -30.06
CA ASP A 734 18.32 -3.85 -30.25
C ASP A 734 19.83 -3.69 -29.86
N PHE A 735 20.21 -4.35 -28.79
CA PHE A 735 21.63 -4.39 -28.40
C PHE A 735 22.52 -5.02 -29.46
N PHE A 736 22.14 -6.16 -30.02
CA PHE A 736 22.90 -6.82 -31.08
C PHE A 736 22.97 -5.97 -32.37
N ASP A 737 21.87 -5.34 -32.75
CA ASP A 737 21.83 -4.46 -33.92
C ASP A 737 22.78 -3.28 -33.76
N ARG A 738 22.83 -2.67 -32.58
CA ARG A 738 23.78 -1.59 -32.26
C ARG A 738 25.21 -2.08 -32.24
N MET A 739 25.47 -3.24 -31.67
CA MET A 739 26.84 -3.83 -31.66
C MET A 739 27.30 -4.19 -33.08
N ASN A 740 26.42 -4.70 -33.93
CA ASN A 740 26.71 -4.93 -35.35
C ASN A 740 27.07 -3.62 -36.08
N HIS A 741 26.25 -2.58 -35.84
CA HIS A 741 26.50 -1.25 -36.41
C HIS A 741 27.85 -0.65 -35.99
N ASP A 742 28.23 -0.87 -34.71
CA ASP A 742 29.50 -0.42 -34.13
C ASP A 742 30.69 -1.31 -34.54
N GLY A 743 30.48 -2.31 -35.37
CA GLY A 743 31.56 -3.20 -35.87
C GLY A 743 32.07 -4.19 -34.81
N ILE A 744 31.32 -4.45 -33.76
CA ILE A 744 31.67 -5.42 -32.71
C ILE A 744 31.49 -6.83 -33.24
N GLY A 745 32.54 -7.64 -33.23
CA GLY A 745 32.52 -9.03 -33.70
C GLY A 745 32.15 -10.05 -32.61
N ILE A 746 32.46 -9.77 -31.36
CA ILE A 746 32.36 -10.72 -30.26
C ILE A 746 31.69 -10.07 -29.03
N ILE A 747 30.64 -10.71 -28.53
CA ILE A 747 30.02 -10.36 -27.26
C ILE A 747 30.28 -11.49 -26.27
N THR A 748 30.81 -11.18 -25.12
CA THR A 748 31.04 -12.13 -24.01
C THR A 748 30.12 -11.81 -22.85
N VAL A 749 29.76 -12.82 -22.08
CA VAL A 749 28.94 -12.69 -20.85
C VAL A 749 29.37 -13.72 -19.83
N GLY A 750 29.25 -13.43 -18.55
CA GLY A 750 29.54 -14.37 -17.46
C GLY A 750 28.61 -15.59 -17.43
N PHE A 751 28.87 -16.54 -16.55
CA PHE A 751 28.09 -17.81 -16.43
C PHE A 751 26.77 -17.65 -15.66
N TYR A 752 26.15 -16.50 -15.64
CA TYR A 752 24.82 -16.32 -15.06
C TYR A 752 23.74 -16.48 -16.13
N ALA A 753 22.52 -16.91 -15.72
CA ALA A 753 21.36 -17.07 -16.61
C ALA A 753 21.63 -17.81 -17.94
N GLN A 754 22.41 -18.89 -17.91
CA GLN A 754 22.87 -19.61 -19.10
C GLN A 754 21.74 -19.99 -20.06
N LYS A 755 20.59 -20.45 -19.58
CA LYS A 755 19.42 -20.78 -20.40
C LYS A 755 18.87 -19.57 -21.16
N PHE A 756 18.94 -18.38 -20.57
CA PHE A 756 18.52 -17.14 -21.22
C PHE A 756 19.47 -16.81 -22.37
N PHE A 757 20.77 -16.76 -22.10
CA PHE A 757 21.77 -16.42 -23.13
C PHE A 757 21.87 -17.44 -24.24
N ALA A 758 21.70 -18.73 -23.95
CA ALA A 758 21.67 -19.77 -25.00
C ALA A 758 20.52 -19.53 -26.00
N LYS A 759 19.33 -19.09 -25.56
CA LYS A 759 18.23 -18.70 -26.45
C LYS A 759 18.56 -17.52 -27.35
N HIS A 760 19.53 -16.70 -26.98
CA HIS A 760 20.04 -15.58 -27.78
C HIS A 760 21.27 -15.92 -28.61
N GLY A 761 21.63 -17.21 -28.70
CA GLY A 761 22.70 -17.71 -29.53
C GLY A 761 24.10 -17.64 -28.90
N PHE A 762 24.18 -17.43 -27.58
CA PHE A 762 25.46 -17.54 -26.87
C PHE A 762 25.84 -19.03 -26.67
N LYS A 763 27.11 -19.33 -26.83
CA LYS A 763 27.68 -20.66 -26.62
C LYS A 763 28.80 -20.59 -25.57
N ILE A 764 29.00 -21.65 -24.83
CA ILE A 764 30.09 -21.74 -23.86
C ILE A 764 31.42 -21.90 -24.62
N GLU A 765 32.35 -20.98 -24.41
CA GLU A 765 33.68 -21.07 -24.94
C GLU A 765 34.71 -20.94 -23.77
N LYS A 766 35.44 -22.01 -23.51
CA LYS A 766 36.42 -22.06 -22.39
C LYS A 766 37.52 -20.96 -22.48
N GLN A 767 37.89 -20.58 -23.69
CA GLN A 767 38.93 -19.55 -23.93
C GLN A 767 38.53 -18.15 -23.42
N HIS A 768 37.23 -17.87 -23.27
CA HIS A 768 36.71 -16.56 -22.88
C HIS A 768 36.20 -16.52 -21.45
N GLY A 769 36.27 -17.60 -20.68
CA GLY A 769 35.86 -17.64 -19.29
C GLY A 769 34.34 -17.40 -19.09
N GLY A 770 33.51 -17.59 -20.13
CA GLY A 770 32.08 -17.31 -20.09
C GLY A 770 31.33 -17.88 -21.30
N MET A 771 30.20 -17.25 -21.60
CA MET A 771 29.43 -17.53 -22.83
C MET A 771 29.74 -16.46 -23.88
N VAL A 772 29.79 -16.86 -25.14
CA VAL A 772 30.20 -16.03 -26.27
C VAL A 772 29.14 -16.05 -27.36
N LYS A 773 28.84 -14.89 -27.91
CA LYS A 773 28.12 -14.73 -29.16
C LYS A 773 29.00 -14.03 -30.18
N ARG A 774 29.17 -14.66 -31.35
CA ARG A 774 29.83 -14.05 -32.50
C ARG A 774 28.79 -13.36 -33.37
N LEU A 775 28.97 -12.10 -33.65
CA LEU A 775 28.14 -11.35 -34.57
C LEU A 775 28.71 -11.51 -36.00
N GLN A 776 27.80 -11.53 -36.97
CA GLN A 776 28.22 -11.52 -38.37
C GLN A 776 28.62 -10.08 -38.70
N THR A 777 29.89 -9.80 -38.84
CA THR A 777 30.34 -8.53 -39.43
C THR A 777 29.80 -8.43 -40.84
N MET A 778 28.91 -7.46 -41.08
CA MET A 778 28.61 -7.07 -42.46
C MET A 778 29.92 -6.58 -43.08
N GLY A 779 30.48 -7.37 -44.03
CA GLY A 779 31.65 -7.02 -44.78
C GLY A 779 31.36 -5.87 -45.76
#